data_3ef9991d0e1c3147edda3d0ff8b13668
#
_entry.id   3ef9991d0e1c3147edda3d0ff8b13668
#
_cell.length_a   1.000
_cell.length_b   1.000
_cell.length_c   1.000
_cell.angle_alpha   90.00
_cell.angle_beta   90.00
_cell.angle_gamma   90.00
#
_symmetry.space_group_name_H-M   'P 1'
#
loop_
_entity.id
_entity.type
_entity.pdbx_description
1 polymer ?
#
loop_
_entity_poly.entity_id
_entity_poly.type
_entity_poly.pdbx_seq_one_letter_code
_entity_poly.pdbx_strand_id
1 'polypeptide(L)'
;MMRFLFVLLCLVFASSTFAQNNLVPIGSWQTHLPYTSSISVADAGDLVYCATGTSLYSFNKTDNSFQRLSTPAGFSDVGIRGIEFDSATQTLVVAYTNSNLDFVFDKEIYNYPFIQSSAISGDKNIYQVAFSGDTVLLSCGFGMVLFEVSTRESPATCFFTDATGANLRANGSVVIDNQIYAATSAGLYSVAMNEPNIQDFSKWDSLSGTDGLPVGEVSLIEQFRQALYAVVGDTIYRYTDGTWTPFFQEENWHSVDLFSDETYLIVSQRFGTNLPADSCRILLVDADDAVTEIVNDTQLRYLYQSVRDNNGTLWIADLYNSLLSYRDGQYSSYAPNGPATYKVQDMIVNNNILYVAPGEINASWNYQYNRDGFLVYDFGYWSAYNTFGNPILDTVYDFISVEADQRNSTVWFGSFGGGLLKYDRLANTMELFKQGYLENVPGDPTSYRVGGLALDSTYNLWISNFGAVNPIAVRKADGTWMHINPGLPTDVVNQVGQIVVDQFNTKWIQLPRGNGILVYNENSTIDDLSDDLIKVLGAGAGAGNLHTNFVNCLAVDKQNEIWVGTSEGITIFYNPGEVYTNTTAGDATQPLVNLGGYYEQLLRNDIVNTIAVDGANRKWVGTNSGAFLISEDGTEQLLYFNIDNSPLISNVVLNITIDGVTGDVYFGTDKGIIAYRYTATEGVAESSSVHVFPNPVRPDYTGTIAINGLAANAEVRITDMAGRTIWQTQALGGQAIWDGNGYNGTRAASGVYMVYATNEDGTQTAVAKILIMTTQ
;
A
#
# COMPACT_ATOMS: atom_id res chain seq x y z
N MET A 1 -8.55 50.86 -24.10
CA MET A 1 -7.17 50.38 -24.28
C MET A 1 -6.48 50.01 -22.95
N MET A 2 -6.58 50.84 -21.89
CA MET A 2 -5.93 50.56 -20.58
C MET A 2 -6.53 49.37 -19.82
N ARG A 3 -7.81 49.03 -19.94
CA ARG A 3 -8.42 47.84 -19.29
C ARG A 3 -8.04 46.51 -19.97
N PHE A 4 -7.73 46.53 -21.26
CA PHE A 4 -7.23 45.34 -21.98
C PHE A 4 -5.77 45.04 -21.65
N LEU A 5 -4.97 46.07 -21.37
CA LEU A 5 -3.55 45.89 -20.98
C LEU A 5 -3.43 45.29 -19.57
N PHE A 6 -4.37 45.63 -18.66
CA PHE A 6 -4.35 45.08 -17.28
C PHE A 6 -4.78 43.61 -17.24
N VAL A 7 -5.75 43.19 -18.09
CA VAL A 7 -6.16 41.80 -18.22
C VAL A 7 -5.05 40.96 -18.87
N LEU A 8 -4.33 41.51 -19.87
CA LEU A 8 -3.21 40.83 -20.50
C LEU A 8 -2.00 40.72 -19.55
N LEU A 9 -1.77 41.72 -18.69
CA LEU A 9 -0.70 41.67 -17.66
C LEU A 9 -1.06 40.67 -16.56
N CYS A 10 -2.32 40.54 -16.15
CA CYS A 10 -2.75 39.51 -15.19
C CYS A 10 -2.69 38.09 -15.78
N LEU A 11 -2.96 37.92 -17.09
CA LEU A 11 -2.81 36.62 -17.77
C LEU A 11 -1.33 36.21 -17.95
N VAL A 12 -0.41 37.17 -18.11
CA VAL A 12 1.03 36.86 -18.19
C VAL A 12 1.63 36.56 -16.83
N PHE A 13 1.08 37.09 -15.73
CA PHE A 13 1.49 36.71 -14.38
C PHE A 13 0.83 35.43 -13.86
N ALA A 14 -0.28 34.98 -14.43
CA ALA A 14 -0.92 33.72 -14.08
C ALA A 14 -0.27 32.48 -14.72
N SER A 15 0.64 32.67 -15.68
CA SER A 15 1.30 31.57 -16.39
C SER A 15 2.69 31.21 -15.84
N SER A 16 3.10 31.73 -14.71
CA SER A 16 4.40 31.40 -14.08
C SER A 16 4.33 30.92 -12.63
N THR A 17 3.17 30.50 -12.16
CA THR A 17 3.12 29.56 -11.05
C THR A 17 3.29 28.16 -11.61
N PHE A 18 4.50 27.83 -12.08
CA PHE A 18 4.96 26.46 -11.98
C PHE A 18 4.85 26.10 -10.49
N ALA A 19 3.97 25.16 -10.19
CA ALA A 19 3.97 24.52 -8.90
C ALA A 19 5.45 24.12 -8.66
N GLN A 20 6.09 24.71 -7.67
CA GLN A 20 7.30 24.11 -7.14
C GLN A 20 6.91 22.67 -6.85
N ASN A 21 7.56 21.73 -7.53
CA ASN A 21 7.51 20.35 -7.11
C ASN A 21 7.75 20.40 -5.61
N ASN A 22 6.74 20.04 -4.81
CA ASN A 22 6.89 19.92 -3.37
C ASN A 22 7.83 18.73 -3.14
N LEU A 23 9.14 18.94 -3.31
CA LEU A 23 10.13 17.94 -3.02
C LEU A 23 10.03 17.64 -1.53
N VAL A 24 9.60 16.43 -1.24
CA VAL A 24 9.49 15.92 0.12
C VAL A 24 10.91 15.84 0.70
N PRO A 25 11.17 16.20 1.96
CA PRO A 25 12.50 16.10 2.56
C PRO A 25 13.06 14.66 2.49
N ILE A 26 14.38 14.55 2.34
CA ILE A 26 15.05 13.24 2.46
C ILE A 26 14.76 12.65 3.85
N GLY A 27 14.45 11.36 3.89
CA GLY A 27 14.03 10.65 5.11
C GLY A 27 12.53 10.65 5.36
N SER A 28 11.74 11.31 4.52
CA SER A 28 10.27 11.32 4.66
C SER A 28 9.62 10.09 4.05
N TRP A 29 8.52 9.67 4.67
CA TRP A 29 7.65 8.60 4.20
C TRP A 29 6.32 9.15 3.72
N GLN A 30 5.74 8.50 2.71
CA GLN A 30 4.41 8.82 2.18
C GLN A 30 3.66 7.55 1.83
N THR A 31 2.46 7.36 2.40
CA THR A 31 1.60 6.22 2.05
C THR A 31 0.74 6.53 0.84
N HIS A 32 0.53 5.50 0.01
CA HIS A 32 -0.39 5.49 -1.11
C HIS A 32 -1.39 4.35 -0.90
N LEU A 33 -2.47 4.67 -0.19
CA LEU A 33 -3.51 3.72 0.20
C LEU A 33 -4.84 4.06 -0.48
N PRO A 34 -5.74 3.07 -0.67
CA PRO A 34 -7.07 3.32 -1.22
C PRO A 34 -7.99 4.00 -0.20
N TYR A 35 -8.77 4.97 -0.66
CA TYR A 35 -9.71 5.74 0.17
C TYR A 35 -11.16 5.67 -0.33
N THR A 36 -11.44 4.86 -1.35
CA THR A 36 -12.72 4.86 -2.06
C THR A 36 -13.76 3.90 -1.50
N SER A 37 -13.43 3.14 -0.46
CA SER A 37 -14.37 2.22 0.19
C SER A 37 -14.39 2.48 1.69
N SER A 38 -15.53 2.86 2.28
CA SER A 38 -15.62 3.10 3.71
C SER A 38 -16.40 2.02 4.44
N ILE A 39 -15.94 1.70 5.66
CA ILE A 39 -16.53 0.67 6.52
C ILE A 39 -16.94 1.18 7.90
N SER A 40 -16.34 2.30 8.34
CA SER A 40 -16.68 2.91 9.62
C SER A 40 -16.50 4.43 9.55
N VAL A 41 -17.35 5.16 10.24
CA VAL A 41 -17.36 6.62 10.29
C VAL A 41 -17.61 7.10 11.72
N ALA A 42 -16.91 8.15 12.13
CA ALA A 42 -17.12 8.78 13.43
C ALA A 42 -17.15 10.31 13.29
N ASP A 43 -18.18 10.94 13.87
CA ASP A 43 -18.31 12.40 13.90
C ASP A 43 -17.57 13.00 15.09
N ALA A 44 -16.65 13.93 14.83
CA ALA A 44 -15.86 14.64 15.83
C ALA A 44 -16.05 16.16 15.74
N GLY A 45 -17.28 16.60 15.53
CA GLY A 45 -17.63 18.01 15.44
C GLY A 45 -17.24 18.62 14.10
N ASP A 46 -16.13 19.36 14.04
CA ASP A 46 -15.64 19.94 12.77
C ASP A 46 -15.02 18.91 11.85
N LEU A 47 -14.63 17.75 12.36
CA LEU A 47 -14.04 16.65 11.63
C LEU A 47 -14.97 15.46 11.51
N VAL A 48 -14.86 14.72 10.42
CA VAL A 48 -15.41 13.37 10.28
C VAL A 48 -14.24 12.43 10.01
N TYR A 49 -14.07 11.43 10.88
CA TYR A 49 -13.12 10.35 10.64
C TYR A 49 -13.78 9.25 9.82
N CYS A 50 -13.03 8.70 8.86
CA CYS A 50 -13.50 7.65 7.98
C CYS A 50 -12.45 6.56 7.83
N ALA A 51 -12.82 5.33 8.13
CA ALA A 51 -12.02 4.14 7.94
C ALA A 51 -12.46 3.36 6.69
N THR A 52 -11.50 2.92 5.89
CA THR A 52 -11.74 2.22 4.61
C THR A 52 -11.40 0.72 4.66
N GLY A 53 -11.15 0.16 5.81
CA GLY A 53 -10.64 -1.21 5.95
C GLY A 53 -9.13 -1.36 5.70
N THR A 54 -8.52 -0.46 4.93
CA THR A 54 -7.05 -0.42 4.73
C THR A 54 -6.45 0.88 5.23
N SER A 55 -7.20 1.97 5.23
CA SER A 55 -6.70 3.32 5.52
C SER A 55 -7.65 4.11 6.39
N LEU A 56 -7.14 5.18 6.98
CA LEU A 56 -7.87 6.15 7.80
C LEU A 56 -7.64 7.55 7.25
N TYR A 57 -8.68 8.37 7.25
CA TYR A 57 -8.56 9.79 6.99
C TYR A 57 -9.58 10.60 7.79
N SER A 58 -9.32 11.89 7.94
CA SER A 58 -10.33 12.83 8.41
C SER A 58 -10.71 13.81 7.30
N PHE A 59 -11.98 14.20 7.29
CA PHE A 59 -12.54 15.25 6.47
C PHE A 59 -12.93 16.44 7.36
N ASN A 60 -12.45 17.63 7.02
CA ASN A 60 -12.79 18.86 7.73
C ASN A 60 -14.01 19.49 7.06
N LYS A 61 -15.12 19.59 7.82
CA LYS A 61 -16.40 20.15 7.33
C LYS A 61 -16.34 21.65 7.05
N THR A 62 -15.35 22.37 7.62
CA THR A 62 -15.26 23.83 7.52
C THR A 62 -14.58 24.28 6.23
N ASP A 63 -13.49 23.61 5.83
CA ASP A 63 -12.67 24.00 4.66
C ASP A 63 -12.61 22.93 3.56
N ASN A 64 -13.32 21.81 3.73
CA ASN A 64 -13.34 20.65 2.84
C ASN A 64 -11.97 20.01 2.61
N SER A 65 -11.04 20.15 3.54
CA SER A 65 -9.73 19.53 3.47
C SER A 65 -9.74 18.09 3.98
N PHE A 66 -8.76 17.30 3.52
CA PHE A 66 -8.54 15.94 3.97
C PHE A 66 -7.19 15.83 4.68
N GLN A 67 -7.14 15.03 5.73
CA GLN A 67 -5.89 14.57 6.34
C GLN A 67 -5.84 13.05 6.26
N ARG A 68 -4.77 12.51 5.63
CA ARG A 68 -4.50 11.07 5.60
C ARG A 68 -3.82 10.68 6.91
N LEU A 69 -4.35 9.67 7.57
CA LEU A 69 -3.93 9.20 8.88
C LEU A 69 -3.35 7.78 8.71
N SER A 70 -2.04 7.64 8.85
CA SER A 70 -1.32 6.39 8.60
C SER A 70 0.01 6.35 9.35
N THR A 71 0.81 5.33 9.14
CA THR A 71 2.07 5.12 9.87
C THR A 71 3.05 6.30 9.82
N PRO A 72 3.22 7.07 8.71
CA PRO A 72 4.01 8.32 8.77
C PRO A 72 3.43 9.42 9.65
N ALA A 73 2.13 9.36 9.97
CA ALA A 73 1.48 10.28 10.89
C ALA A 73 1.52 9.79 12.35
N GLY A 74 2.15 8.65 12.62
CA GLY A 74 2.30 8.08 13.96
C GLY A 74 1.31 6.97 14.32
N PHE A 75 0.38 6.60 13.42
CA PHE A 75 -0.49 5.45 13.62
C PHE A 75 0.29 4.15 13.52
N SER A 76 -0.11 3.15 14.30
CA SER A 76 0.71 1.95 14.52
C SER A 76 0.56 0.89 13.43
N ASP A 77 -0.55 0.89 12.66
CA ASP A 77 -0.83 -0.15 11.70
C ASP A 77 -1.71 0.37 10.55
N VAL A 78 -1.97 -0.50 9.59
CA VAL A 78 -2.98 -0.39 8.53
C VAL A 78 -3.92 -1.61 8.62
N GLY A 79 -5.05 -1.57 7.91
CA GLY A 79 -6.05 -2.63 8.04
C GLY A 79 -6.96 -2.35 9.25
N ILE A 80 -7.89 -1.42 9.07
CA ILE A 80 -8.76 -0.95 10.14
C ILE A 80 -10.01 -1.81 10.20
N ARG A 81 -10.44 -2.16 11.41
CA ARG A 81 -11.67 -2.90 11.69
C ARG A 81 -12.83 -1.97 11.98
N GLY A 82 -12.57 -0.90 12.72
CA GLY A 82 -13.56 0.10 13.10
C GLY A 82 -12.93 1.25 13.85
N ILE A 83 -13.65 2.35 13.93
CA ILE A 83 -13.29 3.56 14.67
C ILE A 83 -14.46 4.03 15.50
N GLU A 84 -14.17 4.67 16.64
CA GLU A 84 -15.16 5.33 17.48
C GLU A 84 -14.58 6.61 18.06
N PHE A 85 -15.38 7.67 18.15
CA PHE A 85 -14.98 8.95 18.71
C PHE A 85 -15.93 9.37 19.83
N ASP A 86 -15.37 9.63 21.00
CA ASP A 86 -16.12 10.18 22.12
C ASP A 86 -15.92 11.69 22.25
N SER A 87 -17.01 12.43 22.13
CA SER A 87 -16.99 13.90 22.22
C SER A 87 -16.77 14.41 23.65
N ALA A 88 -17.06 13.61 24.69
CA ALA A 88 -16.88 14.01 26.08
C ALA A 88 -15.41 13.97 26.49
N THR A 89 -14.69 12.92 26.14
CA THR A 89 -13.26 12.77 26.41
C THR A 89 -12.37 13.26 25.26
N GLN A 90 -12.95 13.64 24.12
CA GLN A 90 -12.22 14.02 22.89
C GLN A 90 -11.25 12.92 22.44
N THR A 91 -11.66 11.67 22.56
CA THR A 91 -10.83 10.50 22.27
C THR A 91 -11.30 9.80 21.01
N LEU A 92 -10.38 9.56 20.06
CA LEU A 92 -10.59 8.65 18.95
C LEU A 92 -9.93 7.30 19.27
N VAL A 93 -10.68 6.21 19.12
CA VAL A 93 -10.17 4.84 19.18
C VAL A 93 -10.14 4.27 17.77
N VAL A 94 -9.01 3.68 17.39
CA VAL A 94 -8.83 2.98 16.13
C VAL A 94 -8.53 1.51 16.44
N ALA A 95 -9.43 0.62 16.05
CA ALA A 95 -9.27 -0.82 16.20
C ALA A 95 -8.80 -1.43 14.87
N TYR A 96 -7.69 -2.17 14.92
CA TYR A 96 -7.09 -2.79 13.74
C TYR A 96 -7.53 -4.24 13.56
N THR A 97 -7.44 -4.76 12.33
CA THR A 97 -7.81 -6.13 11.97
C THR A 97 -6.94 -7.20 12.63
N ASN A 98 -5.75 -6.83 13.12
CA ASN A 98 -4.85 -7.68 13.89
C ASN A 98 -5.06 -7.55 15.41
N SER A 99 -6.14 -6.87 15.84
CA SER A 99 -6.48 -6.64 17.26
C SER A 99 -5.53 -5.69 18.01
N ASN A 100 -4.70 -4.94 17.29
CA ASN A 100 -4.00 -3.79 17.83
C ASN A 100 -4.97 -2.61 18.01
N LEU A 101 -4.61 -1.63 18.82
CA LEU A 101 -5.41 -0.44 19.12
C LEU A 101 -4.54 0.79 19.14
N ASP A 102 -5.02 1.88 18.54
CA ASP A 102 -4.52 3.22 18.79
C ASP A 102 -5.59 4.07 19.43
N PHE A 103 -5.20 4.83 20.45
CA PHE A 103 -6.01 5.87 21.07
C PHE A 103 -5.38 7.22 20.76
N VAL A 104 -6.19 8.16 20.30
CA VAL A 104 -5.75 9.53 20.02
C VAL A 104 -6.35 10.44 21.08
N PHE A 105 -5.47 11.00 21.94
CA PHE A 105 -5.81 11.96 22.97
C PHE A 105 -5.12 13.30 22.66
N ASP A 106 -5.85 14.39 22.57
CA ASP A 106 -5.26 15.72 22.32
C ASP A 106 -4.29 15.76 21.14
N LYS A 107 -4.55 14.97 20.06
CA LYS A 107 -3.71 14.81 18.87
C LYS A 107 -2.44 13.97 19.07
N GLU A 108 -2.20 13.44 20.27
CA GLU A 108 -1.15 12.45 20.51
C GLU A 108 -1.71 11.04 20.36
N ILE A 109 -0.95 10.18 19.68
CA ILE A 109 -1.32 8.80 19.38
C ILE A 109 -0.61 7.87 20.36
N TYR A 110 -1.37 6.99 21.00
CA TYR A 110 -0.88 5.98 21.93
C TYR A 110 -1.28 4.60 21.48
N ASN A 111 -0.30 3.73 21.27
CA ASN A 111 -0.53 2.34 20.87
C ASN A 111 -0.75 1.42 22.07
N TYR A 112 -1.74 0.55 21.97
CA TYR A 112 -2.10 -0.44 22.99
C TYR A 112 -2.24 -1.84 22.37
N PRO A 113 -1.13 -2.59 22.20
CA PRO A 113 -1.13 -3.90 21.56
C PRO A 113 -1.51 -5.05 22.51
N PHE A 114 -2.09 -4.80 23.68
CA PHE A 114 -2.27 -5.79 24.73
C PHE A 114 -3.19 -6.95 24.31
N ILE A 115 -4.20 -6.74 23.46
CA ILE A 115 -5.04 -7.82 22.92
C ILE A 115 -4.26 -8.59 21.87
N GLN A 116 -3.62 -7.90 20.93
CA GLN A 116 -2.81 -8.49 19.88
C GLN A 116 -1.72 -9.41 20.44
N SER A 117 -0.94 -8.91 21.40
CA SER A 117 0.21 -9.60 22.02
C SER A 117 -0.18 -10.64 23.08
N SER A 118 -1.47 -10.68 23.48
CA SER A 118 -1.93 -11.61 24.52
C SER A 118 -1.80 -13.08 24.12
N ALA A 119 -1.73 -13.98 25.08
CA ALA A 119 -1.74 -15.42 24.86
C ALA A 119 -3.16 -16.00 24.67
N ILE A 120 -4.19 -15.15 24.46
CA ILE A 120 -5.56 -15.57 24.22
C ILE A 120 -5.61 -16.40 22.94
N SER A 121 -6.18 -17.61 23.03
CA SER A 121 -6.39 -18.49 21.89
C SER A 121 -7.74 -18.21 21.22
N GLY A 122 -7.79 -18.37 19.91
CA GLY A 122 -9.00 -18.18 19.11
C GLY A 122 -9.11 -16.78 18.52
N ASP A 123 -10.33 -16.34 18.30
CA ASP A 123 -10.65 -15.07 17.68
C ASP A 123 -10.43 -13.89 18.63
N LYS A 124 -9.49 -13.02 18.31
CA LYS A 124 -9.19 -11.79 19.05
C LYS A 124 -9.80 -10.53 18.45
N ASN A 125 -10.49 -10.63 17.29
CA ASN A 125 -11.03 -9.46 16.61
C ASN A 125 -11.87 -8.60 17.55
N ILE A 126 -11.76 -7.29 17.40
CA ILE A 126 -12.58 -6.29 18.08
C ILE A 126 -13.76 -5.98 17.14
N TYR A 127 -14.97 -6.30 17.59
CA TYR A 127 -16.19 -6.18 16.78
C TYR A 127 -16.88 -4.83 16.98
N GLN A 128 -16.79 -4.25 18.18
CA GLN A 128 -17.31 -2.93 18.48
C GLN A 128 -16.45 -2.25 19.55
N VAL A 129 -16.33 -0.94 19.45
CA VAL A 129 -15.84 -0.04 20.49
C VAL A 129 -17.01 0.80 20.94
N ALA A 130 -17.27 0.87 22.26
CA ALA A 130 -18.31 1.71 22.83
C ALA A 130 -17.74 2.50 24.02
N PHE A 131 -18.24 3.72 24.23
CA PHE A 131 -17.85 4.56 25.36
C PHE A 131 -18.96 4.62 26.40
N SER A 132 -18.57 4.63 27.68
CA SER A 132 -19.42 4.93 28.79
C SER A 132 -18.66 5.78 29.83
N GLY A 133 -18.76 7.10 29.71
CA GLY A 133 -17.96 8.03 30.49
C GLY A 133 -16.46 7.82 30.26
N ASP A 134 -15.72 7.50 31.33
CA ASP A 134 -14.27 7.26 31.26
C ASP A 134 -13.89 5.84 30.79
N THR A 135 -14.88 4.95 30.66
CA THR A 135 -14.63 3.55 30.28
C THR A 135 -14.92 3.29 28.80
N VAL A 136 -13.99 2.64 28.12
CA VAL A 136 -14.15 2.07 26.77
C VAL A 136 -14.43 0.57 26.91
N LEU A 137 -15.51 0.12 26.29
CA LEU A 137 -15.87 -1.28 26.19
C LEU A 137 -15.45 -1.80 24.81
N LEU A 138 -14.59 -2.80 24.79
CA LEU A 138 -14.12 -3.45 23.56
C LEU A 138 -14.81 -4.81 23.47
N SER A 139 -15.76 -4.95 22.58
CA SER A 139 -16.45 -6.22 22.29
C SER A 139 -15.58 -7.08 21.38
N CYS A 140 -15.15 -8.26 21.85
CA CYS A 140 -14.14 -9.10 21.22
C CYS A 140 -14.66 -10.51 20.90
N GLY A 141 -13.92 -11.26 20.06
CA GLY A 141 -14.26 -12.65 19.71
C GLY A 141 -14.20 -13.64 20.89
N PHE A 142 -13.61 -13.25 22.02
CA PHE A 142 -13.52 -14.04 23.24
C PHE A 142 -14.35 -13.51 24.42
N GLY A 143 -15.07 -12.41 24.22
CA GLY A 143 -15.83 -11.70 25.26
C GLY A 143 -15.59 -10.20 25.24
N MET A 144 -15.26 -9.59 26.36
CA MET A 144 -15.19 -8.13 26.49
C MET A 144 -13.93 -7.67 27.24
N VAL A 145 -13.37 -6.54 26.84
CA VAL A 145 -12.31 -5.85 27.58
C VAL A 145 -12.80 -4.45 27.98
N LEU A 146 -12.57 -4.09 29.22
CA LEU A 146 -12.79 -2.74 29.73
C LEU A 146 -11.46 -2.00 29.73
N PHE A 147 -11.47 -0.75 29.28
CA PHE A 147 -10.29 0.13 29.27
C PHE A 147 -10.69 1.50 29.85
N GLU A 148 -9.91 2.03 30.78
CA GLU A 148 -10.13 3.35 31.36
C GLU A 148 -9.27 4.41 30.66
N VAL A 149 -9.89 5.43 30.12
CA VAL A 149 -9.25 6.51 29.35
C VAL A 149 -8.32 7.33 30.23
N SER A 150 -8.74 7.71 31.44
CA SER A 150 -7.99 8.58 32.34
C SER A 150 -6.74 7.91 32.91
N THR A 151 -6.83 6.63 33.28
CA THR A 151 -5.69 5.85 33.81
C THR A 151 -4.85 5.22 32.71
N ARG A 152 -5.44 5.04 31.51
CA ARG A 152 -4.85 4.33 30.37
C ARG A 152 -4.54 2.86 30.67
N GLU A 153 -5.35 2.24 31.47
CA GLU A 153 -5.21 0.85 31.90
C GLU A 153 -6.47 0.03 31.56
N SER A 154 -6.29 -1.28 31.44
CA SER A 154 -7.39 -2.23 31.28
C SER A 154 -7.70 -2.91 32.61
N PRO A 155 -8.72 -2.46 33.36
CA PRO A 155 -9.04 -3.01 34.67
C PRO A 155 -9.63 -4.40 34.59
N ALA A 156 -10.25 -4.80 33.49
CA ALA A 156 -10.91 -6.09 33.37
C ALA A 156 -10.89 -6.66 31.96
N THR A 157 -10.64 -7.98 31.87
CA THR A 157 -10.87 -8.81 30.69
C THR A 157 -11.89 -9.89 31.05
N CYS A 158 -13.07 -9.86 30.42
CA CYS A 158 -14.17 -10.76 30.67
C CYS A 158 -14.20 -11.82 29.55
N PHE A 159 -13.94 -13.07 29.90
CA PHE A 159 -14.05 -14.18 28.96
C PHE A 159 -15.46 -14.74 28.99
N PHE A 160 -16.16 -14.66 27.87
CA PHE A 160 -17.47 -15.27 27.73
C PHE A 160 -17.35 -16.67 27.19
N THR A 161 -17.98 -17.65 27.84
CA THR A 161 -17.87 -19.05 27.45
C THR A 161 -19.23 -19.74 27.47
N ASP A 162 -19.44 -20.65 26.52
CA ASP A 162 -20.57 -21.55 26.55
C ASP A 162 -20.40 -22.71 27.52
N ALA A 163 -21.40 -23.59 27.62
CA ALA A 163 -21.37 -24.75 28.52
C ALA A 163 -20.27 -25.78 28.18
N THR A 164 -19.66 -25.69 26.98
CA THR A 164 -18.55 -26.54 26.56
C THR A 164 -17.17 -25.92 26.86
N GLY A 165 -17.15 -24.65 27.29
CA GLY A 165 -15.94 -23.87 27.50
C GLY A 165 -15.42 -23.18 26.24
N ALA A 166 -16.17 -23.18 25.13
CA ALA A 166 -15.81 -22.43 23.94
C ALA A 166 -16.12 -20.94 24.10
N ASN A 167 -15.27 -20.07 23.56
CA ASN A 167 -15.47 -18.62 23.63
C ASN A 167 -16.75 -18.19 22.91
N LEU A 168 -17.50 -17.29 23.53
CA LEU A 168 -18.62 -16.59 22.93
C LEU A 168 -18.15 -15.21 22.47
N ARG A 169 -18.41 -14.92 21.20
CA ARG A 169 -18.12 -13.60 20.62
C ARG A 169 -19.10 -12.55 21.19
N ALA A 170 -18.57 -11.46 21.71
CA ALA A 170 -19.31 -10.24 21.93
C ALA A 170 -19.41 -9.46 20.62
N ASN A 171 -20.64 -9.20 20.16
CA ASN A 171 -20.91 -8.46 18.91
C ASN A 171 -20.96 -6.95 19.16
N GLY A 172 -21.43 -6.56 20.35
CA GLY A 172 -21.56 -5.17 20.75
C GLY A 172 -21.97 -5.03 22.23
N SER A 173 -21.90 -3.82 22.73
CA SER A 173 -22.27 -3.51 24.12
C SER A 173 -22.74 -2.08 24.28
N VAL A 174 -23.57 -1.87 25.30
CA VAL A 174 -24.05 -0.56 25.71
C VAL A 174 -24.21 -0.52 27.24
N VAL A 175 -24.10 0.67 27.83
CA VAL A 175 -24.27 0.86 29.27
C VAL A 175 -25.45 1.78 29.54
N ILE A 176 -26.40 1.29 30.35
CA ILE A 176 -27.57 2.06 30.85
C ILE A 176 -27.66 1.91 32.37
N ASP A 177 -27.87 2.99 33.08
CA ASP A 177 -28.10 2.99 34.51
C ASP A 177 -27.07 2.15 35.30
N ASN A 178 -25.79 2.26 34.93
CA ASN A 178 -24.67 1.50 35.51
C ASN A 178 -24.75 -0.02 35.26
N GLN A 179 -25.52 -0.46 34.26
CA GLN A 179 -25.62 -1.86 33.81
C GLN A 179 -25.04 -1.99 32.42
N ILE A 180 -24.08 -2.90 32.24
CA ILE A 180 -23.54 -3.28 30.93
C ILE A 180 -24.48 -4.32 30.31
N TYR A 181 -24.83 -4.12 29.06
CA TYR A 181 -25.55 -5.10 28.24
C TYR A 181 -24.61 -5.52 27.09
N ALA A 182 -24.34 -6.81 26.96
CA ALA A 182 -23.48 -7.38 25.95
C ALA A 182 -24.28 -8.26 24.99
N ALA A 183 -24.36 -7.83 23.75
CA ALA A 183 -24.88 -8.62 22.63
C ALA A 183 -23.84 -9.66 22.23
N THR A 184 -24.22 -10.94 22.19
CA THR A 184 -23.25 -12.02 21.90
C THR A 184 -23.79 -12.99 20.85
N SER A 185 -22.89 -13.87 20.37
CA SER A 185 -23.25 -14.98 19.46
C SER A 185 -24.22 -16.01 20.08
N ALA A 186 -24.46 -15.97 21.39
CA ALA A 186 -25.36 -16.89 22.09
C ALA A 186 -26.56 -16.21 22.73
N GLY A 187 -26.61 -14.88 22.74
CA GLY A 187 -27.71 -14.13 23.37
C GLY A 187 -27.28 -12.78 23.91
N LEU A 188 -28.13 -12.20 24.72
CA LEU A 188 -27.90 -10.97 25.45
C LEU A 188 -27.55 -11.29 26.89
N TYR A 189 -26.48 -10.69 27.40
CA TYR A 189 -26.05 -10.81 28.79
C TYR A 189 -25.96 -9.43 29.45
N SER A 190 -26.12 -9.37 30.76
CA SER A 190 -25.94 -8.12 31.48
C SER A 190 -25.25 -8.32 32.83
N VAL A 191 -24.54 -7.26 33.27
CA VAL A 191 -23.86 -7.22 34.54
C VAL A 191 -23.79 -5.77 35.04
N ALA A 192 -23.82 -5.57 36.35
CA ALA A 192 -23.57 -4.23 36.90
C ALA A 192 -22.12 -3.81 36.64
N MET A 193 -21.90 -2.58 36.15
CA MET A 193 -20.57 -2.07 35.80
C MET A 193 -19.62 -2.01 37.02
N ASN A 194 -20.18 -1.89 38.24
CA ASN A 194 -19.42 -1.91 39.47
C ASN A 194 -19.38 -3.30 40.16
N GLU A 195 -19.69 -4.40 39.44
CA GLU A 195 -19.54 -5.76 39.96
C GLU A 195 -18.07 -6.05 40.27
N PRO A 196 -17.69 -6.37 41.52
CA PRO A 196 -16.31 -6.57 41.92
C PRO A 196 -15.60 -7.73 41.18
N ASN A 197 -16.37 -8.72 40.74
CA ASN A 197 -15.90 -9.89 40.00
C ASN A 197 -16.42 -9.91 38.55
N ILE A 198 -16.45 -8.77 37.90
CA ILE A 198 -16.97 -8.61 36.53
C ILE A 198 -16.32 -9.53 35.51
N GLN A 199 -15.07 -9.97 35.78
CA GLN A 199 -14.35 -10.90 34.95
C GLN A 199 -14.90 -12.33 34.97
N ASP A 200 -15.66 -12.67 36.03
CA ASP A 200 -16.31 -13.97 36.18
C ASP A 200 -17.64 -13.97 35.41
N PHE A 201 -17.66 -14.68 34.27
CA PHE A 201 -18.86 -14.75 33.42
C PHE A 201 -20.07 -15.33 34.12
N SER A 202 -19.92 -16.08 35.23
CA SER A 202 -21.04 -16.55 36.04
C SER A 202 -21.82 -15.42 36.78
N LYS A 203 -21.27 -14.20 36.78
CA LYS A 203 -21.91 -12.99 37.32
C LYS A 203 -22.78 -12.27 36.28
N TRP A 204 -22.65 -12.66 35.01
CA TRP A 204 -23.43 -12.10 33.94
C TRP A 204 -24.77 -12.81 33.82
N ASP A 205 -25.85 -12.10 33.93
CA ASP A 205 -27.23 -12.61 33.82
C ASP A 205 -27.58 -12.78 32.32
N SER A 206 -28.07 -13.98 31.94
CA SER A 206 -28.59 -14.20 30.60
C SER A 206 -30.01 -13.66 30.47
N LEU A 207 -30.23 -12.80 29.50
CA LEU A 207 -31.53 -12.17 29.22
C LEU A 207 -32.24 -12.80 28.01
N SER A 208 -31.60 -13.63 27.20
CA SER A 208 -32.23 -14.33 26.10
C SER A 208 -33.13 -15.46 26.57
N GLY A 209 -34.30 -15.59 25.96
CA GLY A 209 -35.32 -16.54 26.36
C GLY A 209 -36.15 -16.09 27.57
N THR A 210 -35.91 -14.88 28.10
CA THR A 210 -36.65 -14.29 29.21
C THR A 210 -37.35 -13.00 28.77
N ASP A 211 -38.41 -12.63 29.42
CA ASP A 211 -39.12 -11.33 29.27
C ASP A 211 -39.44 -10.92 27.83
N GLY A 212 -39.56 -11.92 26.91
CA GLY A 212 -39.93 -11.70 25.52
C GLY A 212 -38.78 -11.67 24.49
N LEU A 213 -37.49 -11.66 24.91
CA LEU A 213 -36.36 -11.73 23.99
C LEU A 213 -36.13 -13.19 23.56
N PRO A 214 -36.13 -13.53 22.26
CA PRO A 214 -35.86 -14.89 21.80
C PRO A 214 -34.46 -15.39 22.15
N VAL A 215 -34.33 -16.71 22.21
CA VAL A 215 -33.00 -17.35 22.26
C VAL A 215 -32.32 -17.26 20.86
N GLY A 216 -31.04 -16.95 20.86
CA GLY A 216 -30.24 -16.84 19.63
C GLY A 216 -29.22 -15.73 19.70
N GLU A 217 -28.45 -15.61 18.63
CA GLU A 217 -27.48 -14.52 18.48
C GLU A 217 -28.18 -13.15 18.54
N VAL A 218 -27.64 -12.24 19.36
CA VAL A 218 -27.95 -10.83 19.31
C VAL A 218 -26.83 -10.14 18.52
N SER A 219 -27.13 -9.66 17.34
CA SER A 219 -26.12 -9.12 16.42
C SER A 219 -25.76 -7.66 16.70
N LEU A 220 -26.74 -6.86 17.13
CA LEU A 220 -26.57 -5.44 17.44
C LEU A 220 -27.35 -5.09 18.72
N ILE A 221 -26.83 -4.09 19.42
CA ILE A 221 -27.51 -3.50 20.58
C ILE A 221 -27.24 -2.00 20.61
N GLU A 222 -28.28 -1.21 20.92
CA GLU A 222 -28.16 0.24 21.01
C GLU A 222 -29.15 0.78 22.04
N GLN A 223 -28.83 1.89 22.68
CA GLN A 223 -29.72 2.65 23.53
C GLN A 223 -30.28 3.84 22.75
N PHE A 224 -31.59 3.99 22.76
CA PHE A 224 -32.21 5.25 22.34
C PHE A 224 -33.14 5.73 23.44
N ARG A 225 -32.82 6.91 23.98
CA ARG A 225 -33.52 7.48 25.18
C ARG A 225 -33.43 6.52 26.37
N GLN A 226 -34.59 6.05 26.87
CA GLN A 226 -34.68 5.13 28.02
C GLN A 226 -34.95 3.68 27.60
N ALA A 227 -34.91 3.36 26.33
CA ALA A 227 -35.16 2.01 25.82
C ALA A 227 -33.89 1.40 25.24
N LEU A 228 -33.77 0.07 25.39
CA LEU A 228 -32.76 -0.74 24.65
C LEU A 228 -33.39 -1.26 23.37
N TYR A 229 -32.58 -1.33 22.32
CA TYR A 229 -32.92 -1.95 21.07
C TYR A 229 -31.90 -3.05 20.77
N ALA A 230 -32.37 -4.26 20.50
CA ALA A 230 -31.54 -5.42 20.21
C ALA A 230 -31.99 -6.09 18.92
N VAL A 231 -31.05 -6.56 18.09
CA VAL A 231 -31.35 -7.25 16.84
C VAL A 231 -31.15 -8.75 17.01
N VAL A 232 -32.21 -9.53 16.78
CA VAL A 232 -32.18 -10.98 16.73
C VAL A 232 -32.71 -11.45 15.36
N GLY A 233 -31.85 -12.02 14.53
CA GLY A 233 -32.17 -12.27 13.12
C GLY A 233 -32.48 -10.96 12.37
N ASP A 234 -33.64 -10.87 11.71
CA ASP A 234 -34.10 -9.68 10.99
C ASP A 234 -35.04 -8.80 11.83
N THR A 235 -35.23 -9.12 13.12
CA THR A 235 -36.15 -8.41 13.98
C THR A 235 -35.40 -7.52 14.95
N ILE A 236 -35.81 -6.25 15.04
CA ILE A 236 -35.42 -5.32 16.10
C ILE A 236 -36.38 -5.48 17.22
N TYR A 237 -35.89 -5.81 18.41
CA TYR A 237 -36.66 -5.85 19.67
C TYR A 237 -36.40 -4.61 20.47
N ARG A 238 -37.43 -4.11 21.16
CA ARG A 238 -37.35 -2.97 22.10
C ARG A 238 -37.66 -3.44 23.52
N TYR A 239 -36.81 -3.03 24.47
CA TYR A 239 -37.02 -3.26 25.91
C TYR A 239 -37.54 -2.01 26.59
N THR A 240 -38.74 -2.11 27.13
CA THR A 240 -39.39 -1.08 27.93
C THR A 240 -40.18 -1.72 29.04
N ASP A 241 -40.24 -1.08 30.22
CA ASP A 241 -41.04 -1.53 31.36
C ASP A 241 -40.82 -3.01 31.77
N GLY A 242 -39.57 -3.50 31.62
CA GLY A 242 -39.19 -4.85 32.00
C GLY A 242 -39.52 -5.94 30.96
N THR A 243 -39.90 -5.57 29.73
CA THR A 243 -40.35 -6.53 28.72
C THR A 243 -39.77 -6.20 27.36
N TRP A 244 -39.29 -7.24 26.63
CA TRP A 244 -38.90 -7.15 25.23
C TRP A 244 -40.09 -7.38 24.30
N THR A 245 -40.31 -6.49 23.37
CA THR A 245 -41.33 -6.60 22.34
C THR A 245 -40.74 -6.44 20.95
N PRO A 246 -41.21 -7.18 19.91
CA PRO A 246 -40.83 -6.89 18.54
C PRO A 246 -41.23 -5.45 18.20
N PHE A 247 -40.24 -4.67 17.73
CA PHE A 247 -40.44 -3.27 17.37
C PHE A 247 -40.55 -3.09 15.87
N PHE A 248 -39.59 -3.65 15.12
CA PHE A 248 -39.55 -3.55 13.66
C PHE A 248 -39.05 -4.84 13.06
N GLN A 249 -39.70 -5.32 12.00
CA GLN A 249 -39.30 -6.49 11.23
C GLN A 249 -39.75 -6.37 9.78
N GLU A 250 -38.87 -6.66 8.87
CA GLU A 250 -39.18 -6.79 7.44
C GLU A 250 -38.31 -7.87 6.82
N GLU A 251 -38.92 -8.78 6.08
CA GLU A 251 -38.27 -9.97 5.56
C GLU A 251 -37.14 -9.61 4.59
N ASN A 252 -35.97 -10.26 4.72
CA ASN A 252 -34.75 -10.06 3.93
C ASN A 252 -34.05 -8.69 4.12
N TRP A 253 -34.53 -7.84 5.03
CA TRP A 253 -33.83 -6.64 5.44
C TRP A 253 -32.99 -6.90 6.69
N HIS A 254 -31.65 -6.92 6.51
CA HIS A 254 -30.71 -7.18 7.60
C HIS A 254 -30.20 -5.87 8.18
N SER A 255 -30.41 -5.65 9.46
CA SER A 255 -29.82 -4.53 10.17
C SER A 255 -28.31 -4.75 10.33
N VAL A 256 -27.50 -3.79 9.88
CA VAL A 256 -26.02 -3.88 9.86
C VAL A 256 -25.38 -2.91 10.82
N ASP A 257 -26.11 -1.87 11.24
CA ASP A 257 -25.67 -0.90 12.22
C ASP A 257 -26.87 -0.26 12.92
N LEU A 258 -26.72 0.04 14.19
CA LEU A 258 -27.62 0.87 14.99
C LEU A 258 -26.80 2.00 15.60
N PHE A 259 -27.27 3.21 15.43
CA PHE A 259 -26.71 4.41 16.04
C PHE A 259 -27.86 5.27 16.62
N SER A 260 -27.61 5.97 17.69
CA SER A 260 -28.59 6.88 18.25
C SER A 260 -28.00 8.27 18.50
N ASP A 261 -28.82 9.30 18.30
CA ASP A 261 -28.57 10.63 18.81
C ASP A 261 -29.74 11.05 19.75
N GLU A 262 -29.79 12.30 20.19
CA GLU A 262 -30.87 12.79 21.04
C GLU A 262 -32.26 12.77 20.36
N THR A 263 -32.28 12.71 19.01
CA THR A 263 -33.49 12.88 18.19
C THR A 263 -33.99 11.58 17.61
N TYR A 264 -33.07 10.74 17.07
CA TYR A 264 -33.40 9.54 16.31
C TYR A 264 -32.60 8.31 16.76
N LEU A 265 -33.28 7.14 16.67
CA LEU A 265 -32.59 5.87 16.45
C LEU A 265 -32.41 5.70 14.93
N ILE A 266 -31.19 5.49 14.50
CA ILE A 266 -30.78 5.36 13.10
C ILE A 266 -30.46 3.91 12.84
N VAL A 267 -31.17 3.29 11.90
CA VAL A 267 -31.03 1.88 11.56
C VAL A 267 -30.49 1.78 10.12
N SER A 268 -29.30 1.27 9.96
CA SER A 268 -28.70 0.98 8.67
C SER A 268 -29.04 -0.43 8.24
N GLN A 269 -29.62 -0.63 7.05
CA GLN A 269 -30.09 -1.93 6.57
C GLN A 269 -29.65 -2.23 5.14
N ARG A 270 -29.44 -3.53 4.88
CA ARG A 270 -29.22 -4.08 3.55
C ARG A 270 -30.29 -5.12 3.21
N PHE A 271 -30.73 -5.15 1.96
CA PHE A 271 -31.63 -6.16 1.44
C PHE A 271 -30.82 -7.30 0.80
N GLY A 272 -31.09 -8.53 1.21
CA GLY A 272 -30.40 -9.71 0.74
C GLY A 272 -28.96 -9.84 1.25
N THR A 273 -28.25 -10.83 0.71
CA THR A 273 -26.86 -11.18 1.10
C THR A 273 -25.83 -10.95 -0.01
N ASN A 274 -26.24 -10.36 -1.14
CA ASN A 274 -25.38 -10.12 -2.31
C ASN A 274 -24.35 -9.01 -2.04
N LEU A 275 -23.28 -9.02 -2.83
CA LEU A 275 -22.26 -7.98 -2.85
C LEU A 275 -22.08 -7.47 -4.31
N PRO A 276 -22.50 -6.25 -4.65
CA PRO A 276 -23.22 -5.28 -3.80
C PRO A 276 -24.58 -5.79 -3.34
N ALA A 277 -25.15 -5.16 -2.31
CA ALA A 277 -26.50 -5.46 -1.84
C ALA A 277 -27.53 -5.17 -2.95
N ASP A 278 -28.64 -5.92 -2.94
CA ASP A 278 -29.73 -5.69 -3.90
C ASP A 278 -30.40 -4.32 -3.67
N SER A 279 -30.46 -3.88 -2.43
CA SER A 279 -30.86 -2.53 -2.02
C SER A 279 -30.29 -2.20 -0.63
N CYS A 280 -30.17 -0.89 -0.31
CA CYS A 280 -29.79 -0.41 1.02
C CYS A 280 -30.75 0.72 1.46
N ARG A 281 -30.98 0.82 2.78
CA ARG A 281 -31.76 1.91 3.35
C ARG A 281 -31.28 2.33 4.73
N ILE A 282 -31.68 3.54 5.11
CA ILE A 282 -31.52 4.07 6.47
C ILE A 282 -32.90 4.41 6.99
N LEU A 283 -33.25 3.90 8.18
CA LEU A 283 -34.47 4.26 8.86
C LEU A 283 -34.12 5.25 9.98
N LEU A 284 -34.84 6.36 10.04
CA LEU A 284 -34.79 7.31 11.13
C LEU A 284 -36.08 7.13 11.97
N VAL A 285 -35.93 6.64 13.19
CA VAL A 285 -37.03 6.45 14.12
C VAL A 285 -37.01 7.55 15.17
N ASP A 286 -38.05 8.34 15.23
CA ASP A 286 -38.17 9.47 16.19
C ASP A 286 -38.74 9.02 17.55
N ALA A 287 -38.98 10.00 18.43
CA ALA A 287 -39.48 9.77 19.75
C ALA A 287 -40.92 9.25 19.83
N ASP A 288 -41.67 9.47 18.77
CA ASP A 288 -43.08 9.06 18.65
C ASP A 288 -43.22 7.76 17.84
N ASP A 289 -42.11 7.04 17.66
CA ASP A 289 -42.00 5.83 16.84
C ASP A 289 -42.31 6.06 15.33
N ALA A 290 -42.29 7.30 14.86
CA ALA A 290 -42.48 7.58 13.45
C ALA A 290 -41.19 7.26 12.69
N VAL A 291 -41.32 6.44 11.64
CA VAL A 291 -40.20 5.96 10.81
C VAL A 291 -40.13 6.77 9.54
N THR A 292 -38.97 7.39 9.29
CA THR A 292 -38.62 7.98 8.00
C THR A 292 -37.61 7.10 7.30
N GLU A 293 -37.92 6.66 6.09
CA GLU A 293 -37.06 5.79 5.29
C GLU A 293 -36.29 6.61 4.22
N ILE A 294 -34.99 6.35 4.13
CA ILE A 294 -34.10 6.93 3.13
C ILE A 294 -33.54 5.78 2.28
N VAL A 295 -33.93 5.72 1.01
CA VAL A 295 -33.52 4.70 0.04
C VAL A 295 -32.91 5.39 -1.18
N ASN A 296 -31.76 4.88 -1.66
CA ASN A 296 -31.19 5.28 -2.93
C ASN A 296 -30.21 4.23 -3.46
N ASP A 297 -30.66 3.39 -4.37
CA ASP A 297 -29.87 2.28 -4.91
C ASP A 297 -28.66 2.70 -5.77
N THR A 298 -28.52 3.98 -6.10
CA THR A 298 -27.33 4.50 -6.79
C THR A 298 -26.26 5.03 -5.84
N GLN A 299 -26.68 5.55 -4.69
CA GLN A 299 -25.79 6.15 -3.68
C GLN A 299 -25.50 5.20 -2.52
N LEU A 300 -26.47 4.40 -2.10
CA LEU A 300 -26.34 3.40 -1.04
C LEU A 300 -26.20 2.02 -1.69
N ARG A 301 -24.98 1.54 -1.85
CA ARG A 301 -24.73 0.30 -2.59
C ARG A 301 -24.32 -0.88 -1.71
N TYR A 302 -23.60 -0.58 -0.64
CA TYR A 302 -23.28 -1.58 0.39
C TYR A 302 -22.96 -0.84 1.70
N LEU A 303 -24.00 -0.50 2.39
CA LEU A 303 -24.00 0.31 3.60
C LEU A 303 -23.37 -0.45 4.77
N TYR A 304 -22.44 0.17 5.49
CA TYR A 304 -21.85 -0.37 6.71
C TYR A 304 -22.37 0.33 7.97
N GLN A 305 -22.32 1.66 7.98
CA GLN A 305 -22.61 2.45 9.17
C GLN A 305 -23.18 3.81 8.79
N SER A 306 -24.04 4.37 9.65
CA SER A 306 -24.56 5.73 9.48
C SER A 306 -24.60 6.44 10.81
N VAL A 307 -23.92 7.58 10.92
CA VAL A 307 -23.97 8.46 12.09
C VAL A 307 -24.57 9.81 11.71
N ARG A 308 -25.15 10.52 12.65
CA ARG A 308 -25.75 11.83 12.41
C ARG A 308 -25.07 12.89 13.27
N ASP A 309 -24.66 13.99 12.64
CA ASP A 309 -24.04 15.10 13.33
C ASP A 309 -25.07 16.06 13.95
N ASN A 310 -24.60 16.97 14.82
CA ASN A 310 -25.41 17.96 15.49
C ASN A 310 -26.13 18.95 14.54
N ASN A 311 -25.70 19.02 13.29
CA ASN A 311 -26.34 19.86 12.27
C ASN A 311 -27.43 19.11 11.48
N GLY A 312 -27.65 17.83 11.80
CA GLY A 312 -28.64 16.97 11.17
C GLY A 312 -28.18 16.33 9.86
N THR A 313 -26.89 16.37 9.55
CA THR A 313 -26.30 15.67 8.41
C THR A 313 -26.02 14.23 8.76
N LEU A 314 -26.48 13.27 7.95
CA LEU A 314 -26.08 11.88 8.05
C LEU A 314 -24.72 11.71 7.35
N TRP A 315 -23.77 11.11 8.04
CA TRP A 315 -22.48 10.67 7.53
C TRP A 315 -22.51 9.16 7.41
N ILE A 316 -22.20 8.65 6.24
CA ILE A 316 -22.52 7.28 5.85
C ILE A 316 -21.25 6.60 5.33
N ALA A 317 -20.93 5.44 5.87
CA ALA A 317 -19.89 4.55 5.37
C ALA A 317 -20.48 3.56 4.37
N ASP A 318 -20.10 3.70 3.07
CA ASP A 318 -20.51 2.80 2.00
C ASP A 318 -19.30 2.21 1.28
N LEU A 319 -19.30 0.89 1.06
CA LEU A 319 -18.15 0.18 0.48
C LEU A 319 -17.81 0.65 -0.94
N TYR A 320 -18.79 1.08 -1.72
CA TYR A 320 -18.61 1.46 -3.13
C TYR A 320 -18.57 2.96 -3.37
N ASN A 321 -19.19 3.75 -2.49
CA ASN A 321 -19.31 5.19 -2.67
C ASN A 321 -18.54 6.00 -1.62
N SER A 322 -17.71 5.33 -0.82
CA SER A 322 -16.84 5.94 0.20
C SER A 322 -17.64 6.62 1.33
N LEU A 323 -17.08 7.68 1.91
CA LEU A 323 -17.79 8.53 2.87
C LEU A 323 -18.82 9.36 2.14
N LEU A 324 -20.08 9.17 2.47
CA LEU A 324 -21.18 10.00 1.96
C LEU A 324 -21.70 10.93 3.05
N SER A 325 -22.17 12.11 2.68
CA SER A 325 -23.10 12.88 3.48
C SER A 325 -24.48 12.89 2.82
N TYR A 326 -25.52 12.88 3.66
CA TYR A 326 -26.90 13.07 3.23
C TYR A 326 -27.56 14.15 4.06
N ARG A 327 -28.14 15.14 3.39
CA ARG A 327 -28.93 16.20 4.02
C ARG A 327 -29.96 16.73 3.04
N ASP A 328 -31.21 16.89 3.49
CA ASP A 328 -32.31 17.49 2.71
C ASP A 328 -32.48 16.86 1.30
N GLY A 329 -32.32 15.53 1.20
CA GLY A 329 -32.45 14.80 -0.07
C GLY A 329 -31.21 14.85 -0.97
N GLN A 330 -30.12 15.48 -0.55
CA GLN A 330 -28.88 15.61 -1.32
C GLN A 330 -27.78 14.73 -0.76
N TYR A 331 -27.09 14.00 -1.64
CA TYR A 331 -25.89 13.24 -1.34
C TYR A 331 -24.64 13.95 -1.85
N SER A 332 -23.56 13.84 -1.08
CA SER A 332 -22.21 14.21 -1.52
C SER A 332 -21.21 13.15 -1.08
N SER A 333 -20.21 12.87 -1.91
CA SER A 333 -19.18 11.89 -1.62
C SER A 333 -17.83 12.57 -1.33
N TYR A 334 -17.08 12.02 -0.35
CA TYR A 334 -15.83 12.58 0.12
C TYR A 334 -14.77 11.48 0.25
N ALA A 335 -13.71 11.60 -0.53
CA ALA A 335 -12.55 10.73 -0.40
C ALA A 335 -11.28 11.48 -0.83
N PRO A 336 -10.16 11.33 -0.11
CA PRO A 336 -8.88 11.76 -0.63
C PRO A 336 -8.55 10.97 -1.91
N ASN A 337 -7.85 11.58 -2.85
CA ASN A 337 -7.34 10.83 -3.98
C ASN A 337 -6.31 9.78 -3.52
N GLY A 338 -6.42 8.57 -4.01
CA GLY A 338 -5.56 7.43 -3.71
C GLY A 338 -5.66 6.37 -4.81
N PRO A 339 -4.83 5.32 -4.78
CA PRO A 339 -4.97 4.18 -5.69
C PRO A 339 -6.33 3.50 -5.48
N ALA A 340 -6.86 2.88 -6.53
CA ALA A 340 -8.17 2.20 -6.44
C ALA A 340 -8.11 0.87 -5.66
N THR A 341 -6.92 0.30 -5.51
CA THR A 341 -6.67 -0.95 -4.79
C THR A 341 -5.35 -0.87 -4.01
N TYR A 342 -5.21 -1.68 -2.95
CA TYR A 342 -3.94 -1.83 -2.24
C TYR A 342 -3.01 -2.87 -2.87
N LYS A 343 -3.50 -3.65 -3.82
CA LYS A 343 -2.75 -4.74 -4.45
C LYS A 343 -1.64 -4.23 -5.34
N VAL A 344 -0.52 -4.93 -5.31
CA VAL A 344 0.68 -4.63 -6.10
C VAL A 344 1.37 -5.94 -6.47
N GLN A 345 1.55 -6.20 -7.77
CA GLN A 345 2.35 -7.31 -8.24
C GLN A 345 3.65 -6.83 -8.88
N ASP A 346 3.55 -5.75 -9.67
CA ASP A 346 4.71 -5.15 -10.33
C ASP A 346 4.55 -3.64 -10.48
N MET A 347 5.65 -2.89 -10.47
CA MET A 347 5.68 -1.44 -10.58
C MET A 347 6.89 -0.96 -11.37
N ILE A 348 6.70 0.12 -12.14
CA ILE A 348 7.80 0.82 -12.80
C ILE A 348 7.60 2.33 -12.74
N VAL A 349 8.70 3.07 -12.57
CA VAL A 349 8.69 4.52 -12.76
C VAL A 349 9.29 4.87 -14.12
N ASN A 350 8.56 5.64 -14.90
CA ASN A 350 9.03 6.21 -16.16
C ASN A 350 8.68 7.70 -16.23
N ASN A 351 9.68 8.57 -16.44
CA ASN A 351 9.51 10.02 -16.50
C ASN A 351 8.77 10.61 -15.28
N ASN A 352 9.13 10.19 -14.06
CA ASN A 352 8.54 10.58 -12.76
C ASN A 352 7.07 10.16 -12.59
N ILE A 353 6.60 9.20 -13.38
CA ILE A 353 5.26 8.64 -13.30
C ILE A 353 5.39 7.20 -12.86
N LEU A 354 4.70 6.85 -11.77
CA LEU A 354 4.61 5.47 -11.29
C LEU A 354 3.45 4.76 -12.00
N TYR A 355 3.75 3.62 -12.59
CA TYR A 355 2.77 2.68 -13.17
C TYR A 355 2.74 1.42 -12.32
N VAL A 356 1.54 0.92 -12.01
CA VAL A 356 1.33 -0.24 -11.16
C VAL A 356 0.48 -1.28 -11.87
N ALA A 357 0.94 -2.51 -11.86
CA ALA A 357 0.22 -3.72 -12.25
C ALA A 357 -0.28 -4.43 -10.97
N PRO A 358 -1.56 -4.26 -10.58
CA PRO A 358 -2.09 -4.75 -9.31
C PRO A 358 -2.67 -6.17 -9.40
N GLY A 359 -2.31 -6.93 -10.43
CA GLY A 359 -2.78 -8.30 -10.64
C GLY A 359 -2.29 -9.26 -9.55
N GLU A 360 -2.74 -10.49 -9.65
CA GLU A 360 -2.36 -11.53 -8.69
C GLU A 360 -2.12 -12.87 -9.39
N ILE A 361 -1.15 -13.60 -8.88
CA ILE A 361 -0.97 -15.03 -9.15
C ILE A 361 -0.76 -15.75 -7.81
N ASN A 362 -1.27 -16.97 -7.69
CA ASN A 362 -1.00 -17.75 -6.48
C ASN A 362 0.38 -18.45 -6.56
N ALA A 363 0.81 -19.08 -5.46
CA ALA A 363 2.08 -19.78 -5.38
C ALA A 363 2.25 -20.89 -6.43
N SER A 364 1.15 -21.39 -7.00
CA SER A 364 1.15 -22.36 -8.10
C SER A 364 1.10 -21.71 -9.48
N TRP A 365 1.31 -20.40 -9.58
CA TRP A 365 1.25 -19.65 -10.83
C TRP A 365 -0.08 -19.88 -11.59
N ASN A 366 -1.19 -19.72 -10.86
CA ASN A 366 -2.53 -19.66 -11.44
C ASN A 366 -3.08 -18.25 -11.24
N TYR A 367 -3.82 -17.79 -12.25
CA TYR A 367 -4.52 -16.50 -12.21
C TYR A 367 -5.59 -16.47 -11.12
N GLN A 368 -5.87 -15.27 -10.61
CA GLN A 368 -6.82 -15.02 -9.53
C GLN A 368 -8.04 -14.22 -10.01
N TYR A 369 -8.11 -13.91 -11.31
CA TYR A 369 -9.18 -13.13 -11.95
C TYR A 369 -9.32 -11.70 -11.40
N ASN A 370 -8.22 -11.11 -10.93
CA ASN A 370 -8.19 -9.71 -10.51
C ASN A 370 -8.48 -8.79 -11.70
N ARG A 371 -9.48 -7.91 -11.56
CA ARG A 371 -9.93 -6.97 -12.58
C ARG A 371 -9.71 -5.51 -12.21
N ASP A 372 -8.81 -5.23 -11.28
CA ASP A 372 -8.47 -3.87 -10.85
C ASP A 372 -7.84 -3.04 -11.98
N GLY A 373 -7.44 -3.70 -13.09
CA GLY A 373 -6.83 -3.05 -14.23
C GLY A 373 -5.40 -2.64 -13.96
N PHE A 374 -5.02 -1.40 -14.27
CA PHE A 374 -3.73 -0.82 -13.92
C PHE A 374 -3.88 0.59 -13.33
N LEU A 375 -2.87 1.03 -12.56
CA LEU A 375 -2.89 2.30 -11.88
C LEU A 375 -1.75 3.20 -12.36
N VAL A 376 -1.97 4.50 -12.34
CA VAL A 376 -0.99 5.53 -12.71
C VAL A 376 -0.97 6.61 -11.63
N TYR A 377 0.22 6.89 -11.09
CA TYR A 377 0.45 8.01 -10.17
C TYR A 377 1.29 9.08 -10.86
N ASP A 378 0.71 10.24 -11.08
CA ASP A 378 1.28 11.32 -11.85
C ASP A 378 1.01 12.67 -11.17
N PHE A 379 2.05 13.48 -10.94
CA PHE A 379 1.98 14.79 -10.28
C PHE A 379 1.16 14.80 -8.98
N GLY A 380 1.26 13.75 -8.17
CA GLY A 380 0.56 13.67 -6.89
C GLY A 380 -0.88 13.16 -7.00
N TYR A 381 -1.32 12.71 -8.18
CA TYR A 381 -2.67 12.25 -8.44
C TYR A 381 -2.70 10.81 -8.96
N TRP A 382 -3.55 9.97 -8.36
CA TRP A 382 -3.81 8.60 -8.78
C TRP A 382 -4.94 8.53 -9.80
N SER A 383 -4.73 7.76 -10.85
CA SER A 383 -5.75 7.37 -11.82
C SER A 383 -5.80 5.85 -11.94
N ALA A 384 -7.00 5.29 -12.09
CA ALA A 384 -7.23 3.87 -12.29
C ALA A 384 -7.86 3.62 -13.65
N TYR A 385 -7.37 2.62 -14.35
CA TYR A 385 -7.84 2.19 -15.65
C TYR A 385 -8.30 0.74 -15.55
N ASN A 386 -9.59 0.54 -15.37
CA ASN A 386 -10.23 -0.76 -15.21
C ASN A 386 -11.42 -0.93 -16.16
N THR A 387 -12.15 -2.02 -16.05
CA THR A 387 -13.29 -2.35 -16.92
C THR A 387 -14.42 -1.33 -16.88
N PHE A 388 -14.62 -0.62 -15.75
CA PHE A 388 -15.74 0.34 -15.60
C PHE A 388 -15.66 1.56 -16.55
N GLY A 389 -14.46 1.93 -16.97
CA GLY A 389 -14.25 3.05 -17.90
C GLY A 389 -13.66 2.64 -19.24
N ASN A 390 -13.18 1.40 -19.38
CA ASN A 390 -12.39 0.95 -20.52
C ASN A 390 -12.82 -0.43 -21.00
N PRO A 391 -13.80 -0.54 -21.89
CA PRO A 391 -14.34 -1.83 -22.36
C PRO A 391 -13.29 -2.78 -22.98
N ILE A 392 -12.18 -2.26 -23.48
CA ILE A 392 -11.06 -3.06 -23.99
C ILE A 392 -10.48 -4.00 -22.92
N LEU A 393 -10.67 -3.66 -21.63
CA LEU A 393 -10.22 -4.44 -20.49
C LEU A 393 -11.21 -5.50 -20.00
N ASP A 394 -12.41 -5.62 -20.58
CA ASP A 394 -13.45 -6.55 -20.11
C ASP A 394 -13.02 -8.02 -20.10
N THR A 395 -12.07 -8.36 -20.98
CA THR A 395 -11.51 -9.71 -21.08
C THR A 395 -10.10 -9.83 -20.55
N VAL A 396 -9.64 -8.84 -19.77
CA VAL A 396 -8.30 -8.79 -19.21
C VAL A 396 -8.37 -8.87 -17.69
N TYR A 397 -7.54 -9.70 -17.11
CA TYR A 397 -7.42 -9.86 -15.65
C TYR A 397 -5.96 -10.14 -15.29
N ASP A 398 -5.61 -9.91 -14.02
CA ASP A 398 -4.28 -10.17 -13.46
C ASP A 398 -3.14 -9.55 -14.30
N PHE A 399 -3.05 -8.21 -14.35
CA PHE A 399 -1.85 -7.55 -14.79
C PHE A 399 -0.74 -7.78 -13.78
N ILE A 400 0.29 -8.57 -14.16
CA ILE A 400 1.36 -9.01 -13.26
C ILE A 400 2.75 -8.55 -13.66
N SER A 401 2.88 -7.88 -14.79
CA SER A 401 4.15 -7.31 -15.24
C SER A 401 3.92 -5.98 -15.94
N VAL A 402 4.87 -5.07 -15.80
CA VAL A 402 4.86 -3.76 -16.45
C VAL A 402 6.25 -3.40 -16.96
N GLU A 403 6.33 -2.86 -18.19
CA GLU A 403 7.56 -2.40 -18.82
C GLU A 403 7.31 -1.07 -19.53
N ALA A 404 8.28 -0.15 -19.50
CA ALA A 404 8.11 1.19 -20.04
C ALA A 404 9.22 1.53 -21.05
N ASP A 405 8.82 2.05 -22.21
CA ASP A 405 9.76 2.58 -23.19
C ASP A 405 10.21 3.99 -22.77
N GLN A 406 11.42 4.09 -22.25
CA GLN A 406 11.98 5.35 -21.73
C GLN A 406 12.13 6.45 -22.79
N ARG A 407 12.04 6.14 -24.09
CA ARG A 407 12.13 7.12 -25.19
C ARG A 407 10.84 7.89 -25.42
N ASN A 408 9.71 7.34 -24.95
CA ASN A 408 8.38 7.87 -25.25
C ASN A 408 7.40 7.59 -24.10
N SER A 409 6.13 7.79 -24.34
CA SER A 409 5.03 7.63 -23.37
C SER A 409 4.40 6.22 -23.35
N THR A 410 5.01 5.24 -24.04
CA THR A 410 4.45 3.90 -24.15
C THR A 410 4.80 3.06 -22.94
N VAL A 411 3.79 2.42 -22.36
CA VAL A 411 3.92 1.45 -21.28
C VAL A 411 3.20 0.16 -21.68
N TRP A 412 3.82 -0.95 -21.37
CA TRP A 412 3.33 -2.29 -21.67
C TRP A 412 2.93 -2.98 -20.38
N PHE A 413 1.73 -3.57 -20.35
CA PHE A 413 1.24 -4.35 -19.23
C PHE A 413 0.99 -5.79 -19.66
N GLY A 414 1.60 -6.73 -18.98
CA GLY A 414 1.40 -8.15 -19.18
C GLY A 414 0.32 -8.71 -18.28
N SER A 415 -0.71 -9.28 -18.88
CA SER A 415 -1.79 -9.96 -18.14
C SER A 415 -1.55 -11.46 -18.10
N PHE A 416 -1.78 -12.09 -16.93
CA PHE A 416 -1.63 -13.54 -16.76
C PHE A 416 -2.87 -14.34 -17.21
N GLY A 417 -3.56 -13.84 -18.23
CA GLY A 417 -4.74 -14.51 -18.83
C GLY A 417 -5.33 -13.73 -19.98
N GLY A 418 -5.14 -12.43 -20.00
CA GLY A 418 -5.74 -11.51 -20.95
C GLY A 418 -4.80 -10.98 -22.04
N GLY A 419 -3.55 -11.45 -22.14
CA GLY A 419 -2.59 -11.02 -23.16
C GLY A 419 -1.75 -9.82 -22.78
N LEU A 420 -1.28 -9.06 -23.80
CA LEU A 420 -0.42 -7.90 -23.64
C LEU A 420 -1.18 -6.61 -23.97
N LEU A 421 -1.18 -5.65 -23.08
CA LEU A 421 -1.74 -4.32 -23.28
C LEU A 421 -0.63 -3.30 -23.54
N LYS A 422 -0.77 -2.52 -24.59
CA LYS A 422 0.00 -1.29 -24.83
C LYS A 422 -0.83 -0.10 -24.42
N TYR A 423 -0.26 0.76 -23.60
CA TYR A 423 -0.85 2.04 -23.21
C TYR A 423 0.05 3.18 -23.63
N ASP A 424 -0.48 4.10 -24.45
CA ASP A 424 0.18 5.38 -24.75
C ASP A 424 -0.45 6.47 -23.88
N ARG A 425 0.33 6.95 -22.91
CA ARG A 425 -0.14 7.92 -21.92
C ARG A 425 -0.50 9.27 -22.55
N LEU A 426 0.33 9.77 -23.49
CA LEU A 426 0.10 11.09 -24.08
C LEU A 426 -1.10 11.09 -25.01
N ALA A 427 -1.27 10.03 -25.78
CA ALA A 427 -2.44 9.85 -26.65
C ALA A 427 -3.66 9.35 -25.87
N ASN A 428 -3.48 8.86 -24.66
CA ASN A 428 -4.48 8.15 -23.83
C ASN A 428 -5.20 7.04 -24.62
N THR A 429 -4.42 6.22 -25.29
CA THR A 429 -4.93 5.11 -26.11
C THR A 429 -4.41 3.77 -25.63
N MET A 430 -5.22 2.73 -25.83
CA MET A 430 -4.92 1.36 -25.46
C MET A 430 -5.01 0.43 -26.68
N GLU A 431 -4.09 -0.52 -26.78
CA GLU A 431 -4.08 -1.56 -27.80
C GLU A 431 -3.81 -2.91 -27.14
N LEU A 432 -4.63 -3.93 -27.46
CA LEU A 432 -4.56 -5.24 -26.81
C LEU A 432 -4.11 -6.30 -27.83
N PHE A 433 -3.06 -7.03 -27.47
CA PHE A 433 -2.45 -8.08 -28.27
C PHE A 433 -2.76 -9.47 -27.66
N LYS A 434 -3.43 -10.32 -28.43
CA LYS A 434 -3.80 -11.69 -28.09
C LYS A 434 -3.57 -12.62 -29.27
N GLN A 435 -4.62 -13.29 -29.74
CA GLN A 435 -4.56 -14.21 -30.89
C GLN A 435 -3.89 -13.57 -32.11
N GLY A 436 -2.95 -14.28 -32.70
CA GLY A 436 -2.14 -13.80 -33.83
C GLY A 436 -0.87 -13.06 -33.45
N TYR A 437 -0.73 -12.67 -32.17
CA TYR A 437 0.44 -11.99 -31.60
C TYR A 437 1.10 -12.79 -30.47
N LEU A 438 0.29 -13.49 -29.68
CA LEU A 438 0.71 -14.40 -28.62
C LEU A 438 0.12 -15.78 -28.87
N GLU A 439 0.77 -16.79 -28.32
CA GLU A 439 0.24 -18.14 -28.30
C GLU A 439 -0.59 -18.40 -27.04
N ASN A 440 -1.68 -19.13 -27.15
CA ASN A 440 -2.46 -19.56 -26.03
C ASN A 440 -1.85 -20.79 -25.35
N VAL A 441 -2.22 -21.02 -24.09
CA VAL A 441 -1.84 -22.23 -23.36
C VAL A 441 -2.52 -23.45 -24.02
N PRO A 442 -1.79 -24.53 -24.33
CA PRO A 442 -2.38 -25.76 -24.87
C PRO A 442 -3.52 -26.29 -23.98
N GLY A 443 -4.70 -26.51 -24.59
CA GLY A 443 -5.89 -26.91 -23.87
C GLY A 443 -6.75 -25.78 -23.29
N ASP A 444 -6.27 -24.53 -23.34
CA ASP A 444 -7.03 -23.34 -22.93
C ASP A 444 -6.92 -22.24 -24.01
N PRO A 445 -7.76 -22.28 -25.05
CA PRO A 445 -7.63 -21.42 -26.23
C PRO A 445 -7.94 -19.94 -25.96
N THR A 446 -8.45 -19.62 -24.78
CA THR A 446 -8.77 -18.23 -24.39
C THR A 446 -7.71 -17.61 -23.50
N SER A 447 -6.74 -18.38 -23.00
CA SER A 447 -5.71 -17.94 -22.04
C SER A 447 -4.41 -17.58 -22.75
N TYR A 448 -4.09 -16.29 -22.79
CA TYR A 448 -2.84 -15.73 -23.28
C TYR A 448 -2.08 -15.15 -22.10
N ARG A 449 -1.10 -15.91 -21.57
CA ARG A 449 -0.44 -15.58 -20.31
C ARG A 449 0.89 -14.87 -20.55
N VAL A 450 1.00 -13.65 -20.04
CA VAL A 450 2.26 -12.91 -20.05
C VAL A 450 2.84 -12.93 -18.62
N GLY A 451 3.98 -13.59 -18.44
CA GLY A 451 4.65 -13.78 -17.16
C GLY A 451 5.73 -12.75 -16.85
N GLY A 452 6.26 -12.06 -17.86
CA GLY A 452 7.30 -11.05 -17.73
C GLY A 452 7.53 -10.31 -19.03
N LEU A 453 8.10 -9.11 -18.93
CA LEU A 453 8.38 -8.20 -20.03
C LEU A 453 9.78 -7.60 -19.87
N ALA A 454 10.49 -7.37 -20.96
CA ALA A 454 11.71 -6.57 -20.97
C ALA A 454 11.96 -5.98 -22.35
N LEU A 455 12.46 -4.74 -22.41
CA LEU A 455 12.99 -4.13 -23.62
C LEU A 455 14.49 -4.39 -23.75
N ASP A 456 14.94 -4.80 -24.92
CA ASP A 456 16.36 -4.95 -25.21
C ASP A 456 17.01 -3.62 -25.64
N SER A 457 18.34 -3.62 -25.84
CA SER A 457 19.11 -2.43 -26.24
C SER A 457 18.71 -1.88 -27.61
N THR A 458 18.03 -2.67 -28.44
CA THR A 458 17.51 -2.30 -29.76
C THR A 458 16.00 -2.04 -29.75
N TYR A 459 15.42 -2.05 -28.54
CA TYR A 459 14.01 -1.76 -28.29
C TYR A 459 13.03 -2.81 -28.85
N ASN A 460 13.46 -4.05 -28.96
CA ASN A 460 12.53 -5.15 -29.13
C ASN A 460 11.95 -5.50 -27.76
N LEU A 461 10.64 -5.73 -27.71
CA LEU A 461 9.96 -6.16 -26.48
C LEU A 461 9.97 -7.69 -26.40
N TRP A 462 10.69 -8.21 -25.43
CA TRP A 462 10.74 -9.62 -25.07
C TRP A 462 9.62 -9.94 -24.08
N ILE A 463 8.90 -11.03 -24.33
CA ILE A 463 7.66 -11.38 -23.65
C ILE A 463 7.71 -12.83 -23.22
N SER A 464 7.63 -13.09 -21.94
CA SER A 464 7.39 -14.44 -21.39
C SER A 464 5.95 -14.86 -21.65
N ASN A 465 5.72 -15.68 -22.69
CA ASN A 465 4.41 -16.24 -23.01
C ASN A 465 4.22 -17.56 -22.26
N PHE A 466 3.90 -17.45 -20.95
CA PHE A 466 3.86 -18.56 -20.00
C PHE A 466 2.95 -19.70 -20.45
N GLY A 467 3.49 -20.91 -20.51
CA GLY A 467 2.77 -22.13 -20.84
C GLY A 467 2.45 -22.32 -22.32
N ALA A 468 2.88 -21.44 -23.21
CA ALA A 468 2.74 -21.57 -24.67
C ALA A 468 3.69 -22.63 -25.22
N VAL A 469 3.45 -23.10 -26.44
CA VAL A 469 4.34 -24.04 -27.12
C VAL A 469 5.70 -23.38 -27.40
N ASN A 470 5.66 -22.11 -27.83
CA ASN A 470 6.83 -21.25 -27.98
C ASN A 470 6.78 -20.19 -26.86
N PRO A 471 7.44 -20.44 -25.71
CA PRO A 471 7.23 -19.65 -24.50
C PRO A 471 7.86 -18.26 -24.51
N ILE A 472 8.63 -17.91 -25.53
CA ILE A 472 9.19 -16.57 -25.73
C ILE A 472 8.56 -15.96 -26.97
N ALA A 473 7.90 -14.81 -26.82
CA ALA A 473 7.45 -13.99 -27.92
C ALA A 473 8.29 -12.70 -27.99
N VAL A 474 8.57 -12.23 -29.19
CA VAL A 474 9.33 -11.00 -29.42
C VAL A 474 8.52 -10.09 -30.34
N ARG A 475 8.19 -8.88 -29.84
CA ARG A 475 7.72 -7.81 -30.69
C ARG A 475 8.88 -6.93 -31.07
N LYS A 476 9.32 -7.01 -32.33
CA LYS A 476 10.47 -6.24 -32.80
C LYS A 476 10.16 -4.74 -32.85
N ALA A 477 11.19 -3.92 -32.84
CA ALA A 477 11.08 -2.46 -32.90
C ALA A 477 10.31 -1.96 -34.13
N ASP A 478 10.35 -2.72 -35.25
CA ASP A 478 9.58 -2.44 -36.48
C ASP A 478 8.09 -2.85 -36.39
N GLY A 479 7.68 -3.48 -35.28
CA GLY A 479 6.33 -3.94 -35.04
C GLY A 479 6.02 -5.37 -35.51
N THR A 480 6.97 -6.07 -36.15
CA THR A 480 6.80 -7.49 -36.48
C THR A 480 6.95 -8.38 -35.25
N TRP A 481 6.45 -9.63 -35.37
CA TRP A 481 6.42 -10.58 -34.26
C TRP A 481 7.15 -11.88 -34.60
N MET A 482 7.76 -12.45 -33.58
CA MET A 482 8.41 -13.75 -33.66
C MET A 482 8.13 -14.56 -32.38
N HIS A 483 8.10 -15.90 -32.51
CA HIS A 483 7.92 -16.83 -31.41
C HIS A 483 9.09 -17.80 -31.38
N ILE A 484 9.64 -18.03 -30.20
CA ILE A 484 10.86 -18.80 -30.00
C ILE A 484 10.58 -19.92 -28.99
N ASN A 485 11.00 -21.14 -29.38
CA ASN A 485 11.08 -22.27 -28.48
C ASN A 485 12.53 -22.54 -28.14
N PRO A 486 12.99 -22.23 -26.91
CA PRO A 486 14.38 -22.44 -26.52
C PRO A 486 14.71 -23.92 -26.23
N GLY A 487 13.83 -24.86 -26.48
CA GLY A 487 14.05 -26.27 -26.23
C GLY A 487 14.26 -26.63 -24.78
N LEU A 488 13.44 -26.05 -23.88
CA LEU A 488 13.50 -26.33 -22.44
C LEU A 488 13.28 -27.83 -22.16
N PRO A 489 13.89 -28.35 -21.07
CA PRO A 489 13.65 -29.72 -20.62
C PRO A 489 12.15 -29.99 -20.42
N THR A 490 11.70 -31.20 -20.74
CA THR A 490 10.27 -31.56 -20.74
C THR A 490 9.59 -31.46 -19.37
N ASP A 491 10.35 -31.48 -18.30
CA ASP A 491 9.90 -31.29 -16.93
C ASP A 491 9.74 -29.81 -16.53
N VAL A 492 10.33 -28.88 -17.27
CA VAL A 492 10.21 -27.42 -17.05
C VAL A 492 8.92 -26.84 -17.64
N VAL A 493 8.28 -27.54 -18.56
CA VAL A 493 6.94 -27.27 -19.14
C VAL A 493 6.68 -25.80 -19.52
N ASN A 494 7.61 -25.16 -20.27
CA ASN A 494 7.44 -23.83 -20.87
C ASN A 494 6.95 -22.75 -19.89
N GLN A 495 7.34 -22.86 -18.62
CA GLN A 495 6.99 -21.90 -17.56
C GLN A 495 8.08 -20.83 -17.48
N VAL A 496 7.78 -19.65 -17.97
CA VAL A 496 8.68 -18.50 -18.06
C VAL A 496 8.06 -17.31 -17.34
N GLY A 497 8.84 -16.68 -16.47
CA GLY A 497 8.42 -15.56 -15.63
C GLY A 497 9.13 -14.25 -15.99
N GLN A 498 9.64 -13.54 -14.99
CA GLN A 498 10.37 -12.27 -15.17
C GLN A 498 11.51 -12.40 -16.18
N ILE A 499 11.73 -11.37 -16.99
CA ILE A 499 12.87 -11.22 -17.90
C ILE A 499 13.67 -10.00 -17.47
N VAL A 500 14.98 -10.12 -17.45
CA VAL A 500 15.90 -8.96 -17.45
C VAL A 500 16.92 -9.10 -18.57
N VAL A 501 17.41 -7.98 -19.10
CA VAL A 501 18.34 -7.94 -20.21
C VAL A 501 19.64 -7.29 -19.77
N ASP A 502 20.77 -7.98 -19.94
CA ASP A 502 22.08 -7.46 -19.60
C ASP A 502 22.70 -6.60 -20.74
N GLN A 503 23.86 -5.98 -20.50
CA GLN A 503 24.51 -5.13 -21.49
C GLN A 503 25.01 -5.89 -22.74
N PHE A 504 25.12 -7.22 -22.67
CA PHE A 504 25.45 -8.09 -23.79
C PHE A 504 24.21 -8.51 -24.58
N ASN A 505 23.08 -7.92 -24.27
CA ASN A 505 21.76 -8.24 -24.82
C ASN A 505 21.30 -9.68 -24.50
N THR A 506 21.87 -10.31 -23.47
CA THR A 506 21.44 -11.62 -22.97
C THR A 506 20.19 -11.49 -22.13
N LYS A 507 19.19 -12.33 -22.36
CA LYS A 507 17.94 -12.41 -21.61
C LYS A 507 18.10 -13.44 -20.52
N TRP A 508 17.95 -12.97 -19.29
CA TRP A 508 17.87 -13.79 -18.09
C TRP A 508 16.42 -13.95 -17.71
N ILE A 509 15.91 -15.17 -17.80
CA ILE A 509 14.49 -15.46 -17.67
C ILE A 509 14.27 -16.37 -16.48
N GLN A 510 13.48 -15.93 -15.53
CA GLN A 510 13.04 -16.73 -14.39
C GLN A 510 12.26 -17.97 -14.89
N LEU A 511 12.62 -19.14 -14.38
CA LEU A 511 11.84 -20.36 -14.54
C LEU A 511 11.12 -20.67 -13.20
N PRO A 512 9.82 -20.37 -13.10
CA PRO A 512 9.06 -20.57 -11.87
C PRO A 512 9.05 -21.99 -11.33
N ARG A 513 8.57 -22.13 -10.08
CA ARG A 513 8.35 -23.42 -9.39
C ARG A 513 9.62 -24.23 -9.16
N GLY A 514 10.76 -23.58 -8.95
CA GLY A 514 12.01 -24.23 -8.61
C GLY A 514 12.74 -24.81 -9.83
N ASN A 515 12.62 -24.16 -10.99
CA ASN A 515 13.29 -24.59 -12.23
C ASN A 515 14.55 -23.75 -12.57
N GLY A 516 14.91 -22.76 -11.74
CA GLY A 516 16.12 -21.95 -11.92
C GLY A 516 15.96 -20.80 -12.90
N ILE A 517 16.91 -20.61 -13.80
CA ILE A 517 16.99 -19.49 -14.75
C ILE A 517 17.30 -20.02 -16.16
N LEU A 518 16.56 -19.55 -17.16
CA LEU A 518 16.94 -19.68 -18.58
C LEU A 518 17.78 -18.46 -18.96
N VAL A 519 18.96 -18.71 -19.53
CA VAL A 519 19.80 -17.67 -20.16
C VAL A 519 19.75 -17.87 -21.67
N TYR A 520 19.32 -16.82 -22.37
CA TYR A 520 19.09 -16.84 -23.80
C TYR A 520 19.75 -15.63 -24.48
N ASN A 521 20.54 -15.86 -25.51
CA ASN A 521 21.11 -14.80 -26.33
C ASN A 521 20.99 -15.18 -27.81
N GLU A 522 20.34 -14.32 -28.59
CA GLU A 522 20.11 -14.47 -30.04
C GLU A 522 21.35 -14.17 -30.90
N ASN A 523 22.50 -14.00 -30.27
CA ASN A 523 23.78 -13.72 -30.96
C ASN A 523 23.69 -12.59 -32.02
N SER A 524 22.87 -11.57 -31.73
CA SER A 524 22.57 -10.41 -32.60
C SER A 524 21.74 -10.73 -33.87
N THR A 525 21.10 -11.90 -33.95
CA THR A 525 20.34 -12.36 -35.12
C THR A 525 19.00 -12.98 -34.73
N ILE A 526 18.02 -12.14 -34.34
CA ILE A 526 16.70 -12.62 -33.84
C ILE A 526 16.02 -13.61 -34.81
N ASP A 527 16.25 -13.49 -36.13
CA ASP A 527 15.60 -14.30 -37.15
C ASP A 527 16.35 -15.63 -37.47
N ASP A 528 17.56 -15.82 -36.98
CA ASP A 528 18.34 -17.06 -37.17
C ASP A 528 18.50 -17.80 -35.84
N LEU A 529 17.61 -18.74 -35.57
CA LEU A 529 17.63 -19.52 -34.32
C LEU A 529 18.80 -20.55 -34.28
N SER A 530 19.58 -20.69 -35.34
CA SER A 530 20.63 -21.71 -35.41
C SER A 530 21.93 -21.32 -34.69
N ASP A 531 22.11 -20.04 -34.40
CA ASP A 531 23.28 -19.49 -33.71
C ASP A 531 22.95 -19.02 -32.25
N ASP A 532 21.74 -19.27 -31.80
CA ASP A 532 21.28 -18.93 -30.45
C ASP A 532 22.11 -19.64 -29.37
N LEU A 533 22.42 -18.88 -28.31
CA LEU A 533 23.07 -19.41 -27.14
C LEU A 533 22.01 -19.64 -26.03
N ILE A 534 21.91 -20.87 -25.56
CA ILE A 534 20.88 -21.28 -24.60
C ILE A 534 21.52 -22.06 -23.46
N LYS A 535 21.19 -21.70 -22.21
CA LYS A 535 21.57 -22.45 -21.01
C LYS A 535 20.53 -22.33 -19.93
N VAL A 536 20.30 -23.43 -19.23
CA VAL A 536 19.50 -23.43 -17.98
C VAL A 536 20.45 -23.51 -16.80
N LEU A 537 20.28 -22.57 -15.84
CA LEU A 537 21.07 -22.46 -14.63
C LEU A 537 20.24 -22.89 -13.41
N GLY A 538 20.91 -23.59 -12.50
CA GLY A 538 20.28 -24.07 -11.27
C GLY A 538 21.29 -24.19 -10.13
N ALA A 539 20.90 -24.89 -9.06
CA ALA A 539 21.75 -25.20 -7.95
C ALA A 539 22.80 -26.27 -8.36
N GLY A 540 24.02 -26.06 -7.94
CA GLY A 540 25.14 -26.97 -8.19
C GLY A 540 26.28 -26.36 -9.00
N ALA A 541 27.49 -26.70 -8.65
CA ALA A 541 28.70 -26.19 -9.30
C ALA A 541 28.75 -26.60 -10.77
N GLY A 542 29.10 -25.67 -11.68
CA GLY A 542 29.07 -25.80 -13.11
C GLY A 542 27.70 -25.73 -13.75
N ALA A 543 26.64 -25.72 -12.96
CA ALA A 543 25.24 -25.56 -13.40
C ALA A 543 24.63 -24.20 -13.00
N GLY A 544 25.46 -23.22 -12.62
CA GLY A 544 25.03 -21.89 -12.16
C GLY A 544 25.25 -21.64 -10.69
N ASN A 545 25.38 -22.67 -9.86
CA ASN A 545 25.65 -22.57 -8.41
C ASN A 545 24.67 -21.66 -7.65
N LEU A 546 23.41 -21.63 -8.06
CA LEU A 546 22.36 -20.92 -7.33
C LEU A 546 22.22 -21.50 -5.92
N HIS A 547 21.83 -20.69 -4.97
CA HIS A 547 21.58 -21.15 -3.59
C HIS A 547 20.45 -22.19 -3.58
N THR A 548 19.40 -21.91 -4.33
CA THR A 548 18.25 -22.79 -4.57
C THR A 548 17.71 -22.55 -5.98
N ASN A 549 16.97 -23.52 -6.53
CA ASN A 549 16.29 -23.34 -7.81
C ASN A 549 15.01 -22.50 -7.72
N PHE A 550 14.55 -22.15 -6.52
CA PHE A 550 13.39 -21.27 -6.31
C PHE A 550 13.81 -19.80 -6.46
N VAL A 551 13.92 -19.36 -7.71
CA VAL A 551 14.23 -17.98 -8.07
C VAL A 551 12.95 -17.16 -8.07
N ASN A 552 12.94 -16.03 -7.35
CA ASN A 552 11.79 -15.14 -7.22
C ASN A 552 11.96 -13.87 -8.06
N CYS A 553 13.19 -13.31 -8.14
CA CYS A 553 13.45 -12.09 -8.90
C CYS A 553 14.88 -12.06 -9.45
N LEU A 554 15.04 -11.23 -10.48
CA LEU A 554 16.30 -10.95 -11.18
C LEU A 554 16.48 -9.44 -11.27
N ALA A 555 17.72 -8.96 -11.12
CA ALA A 555 18.07 -7.57 -11.39
C ALA A 555 19.45 -7.50 -12.06
N VAL A 556 19.61 -6.55 -12.99
CA VAL A 556 20.89 -6.22 -13.59
C VAL A 556 21.38 -4.92 -12.98
N ASP A 557 22.57 -4.90 -12.45
CA ASP A 557 23.14 -3.71 -11.85
C ASP A 557 23.95 -2.86 -12.85
N LYS A 558 24.47 -1.72 -12.39
CA LYS A 558 25.21 -0.78 -13.26
C LYS A 558 26.59 -1.28 -13.69
N GLN A 559 27.10 -2.34 -13.05
CA GLN A 559 28.34 -3.04 -13.42
C GLN A 559 28.08 -4.25 -14.30
N ASN A 560 26.81 -4.46 -14.69
CA ASN A 560 26.33 -5.62 -15.45
C ASN A 560 26.43 -6.94 -14.68
N GLU A 561 26.36 -6.89 -13.37
CA GLU A 561 26.24 -8.08 -12.54
C GLU A 561 24.76 -8.50 -12.45
N ILE A 562 24.50 -9.81 -12.42
CA ILE A 562 23.14 -10.33 -12.31
C ILE A 562 22.89 -10.73 -10.87
N TRP A 563 22.02 -9.99 -10.21
CA TRP A 563 21.57 -10.25 -8.86
C TRP A 563 20.31 -11.12 -8.89
N VAL A 564 20.36 -12.24 -8.19
CA VAL A 564 19.30 -13.26 -8.17
C VAL A 564 18.75 -13.37 -6.78
N GLY A 565 17.50 -12.94 -6.59
CA GLY A 565 16.75 -13.15 -5.36
C GLY A 565 16.07 -14.51 -5.38
N THR A 566 16.23 -15.25 -4.29
CA THR A 566 15.73 -16.63 -4.15
C THR A 566 14.88 -16.80 -2.89
N SER A 567 14.29 -17.97 -2.70
CA SER A 567 13.63 -18.33 -1.43
C SER A 567 14.59 -18.48 -0.25
N GLU A 568 15.90 -18.43 -0.49
CA GLU A 568 16.97 -18.63 0.51
C GLU A 568 18.09 -17.59 0.33
N GLY A 569 17.73 -16.29 0.16
CA GLY A 569 18.69 -15.20 0.05
C GLY A 569 19.11 -14.87 -1.38
N ILE A 570 20.32 -14.32 -1.54
CA ILE A 570 20.82 -13.72 -2.78
C ILE A 570 22.03 -14.49 -3.31
N THR A 571 22.08 -14.65 -4.65
CA THR A 571 23.27 -15.05 -5.37
C THR A 571 23.59 -14.04 -6.48
N ILE A 572 24.87 -13.87 -6.86
CA ILE A 572 25.31 -12.88 -7.82
C ILE A 572 26.18 -13.54 -8.89
N PHE A 573 25.88 -13.31 -10.16
CA PHE A 573 26.76 -13.60 -11.29
C PHE A 573 27.60 -12.36 -11.59
N TYR A 574 28.84 -12.34 -11.11
CA TYR A 574 29.79 -11.26 -11.36
C TYR A 574 30.32 -11.23 -12.82
N ASN A 575 30.30 -12.37 -13.48
CA ASN A 575 30.77 -12.51 -14.87
C ASN A 575 29.69 -13.14 -15.77
N PRO A 576 28.59 -12.43 -16.06
CA PRO A 576 27.46 -12.98 -16.81
C PRO A 576 27.85 -13.49 -18.23
N GLY A 577 28.90 -12.94 -18.85
CA GLY A 577 29.40 -13.43 -20.14
C GLY A 577 29.98 -14.85 -20.12
N GLU A 578 30.39 -15.36 -18.96
CA GLU A 578 31.00 -16.68 -18.80
C GLU A 578 29.98 -17.81 -18.57
N VAL A 579 28.71 -17.50 -18.49
CA VAL A 579 27.65 -18.50 -18.15
C VAL A 579 27.51 -19.61 -19.17
N TYR A 580 27.86 -19.36 -20.43
CA TYR A 580 27.80 -20.37 -21.49
C TYR A 580 28.97 -21.36 -21.46
N THR A 581 30.02 -21.07 -20.68
CA THR A 581 31.11 -22.03 -20.47
C THR A 581 30.61 -23.17 -19.57
N ASN A 582 31.10 -24.39 -19.81
CA ASN A 582 30.78 -25.55 -18.96
C ASN A 582 31.79 -25.68 -17.81
N THR A 583 32.18 -24.55 -17.21
CA THR A 583 33.13 -24.47 -16.12
C THR A 583 32.49 -23.68 -14.96
N THR A 584 33.09 -23.72 -13.78
CA THR A 584 32.67 -22.94 -12.62
C THR A 584 32.97 -21.43 -12.77
N ALA A 585 33.57 -20.99 -13.87
CA ALA A 585 33.84 -19.56 -14.11
C ALA A 585 32.54 -18.74 -14.30
N GLY A 586 31.48 -19.38 -14.83
CA GLY A 586 30.16 -18.78 -15.00
C GLY A 586 29.18 -19.06 -13.83
N ASP A 587 29.66 -19.59 -12.74
CA ASP A 587 28.81 -19.86 -11.56
C ASP A 587 28.56 -18.59 -10.73
N ALA A 588 27.37 -18.52 -10.12
CA ALA A 588 27.04 -17.47 -9.17
C ALA A 588 27.80 -17.62 -7.85
N THR A 589 28.04 -16.50 -7.21
CA THR A 589 28.63 -16.39 -5.89
C THR A 589 27.59 -16.03 -4.87
N GLN A 590 27.68 -16.58 -3.66
CA GLN A 590 26.86 -16.22 -2.52
C GLN A 590 27.62 -15.17 -1.70
N PRO A 591 27.26 -13.89 -1.77
CA PRO A 591 28.01 -12.84 -1.10
C PRO A 591 27.94 -12.99 0.42
N LEU A 592 29.02 -12.58 1.10
CA LEU A 592 29.09 -12.57 2.55
C LEU A 592 28.95 -11.13 3.04
N VAL A 593 27.98 -10.88 3.88
CA VAL A 593 27.76 -9.59 4.55
C VAL A 593 28.41 -9.60 5.93
N ASN A 594 29.03 -8.49 6.32
CA ASN A 594 29.57 -8.29 7.66
C ASN A 594 28.51 -7.68 8.58
N LEU A 595 28.02 -8.45 9.52
CA LEU A 595 27.05 -8.04 10.54
C LEU A 595 27.77 -7.93 11.90
N GLY A 596 28.40 -6.76 12.16
CA GLY A 596 29.04 -6.48 13.46
C GLY A 596 30.23 -7.37 13.79
N GLY A 597 30.99 -7.82 12.77
CA GLY A 597 32.18 -8.67 12.89
C GLY A 597 31.93 -10.15 12.63
N TYR A 598 30.71 -10.56 12.36
CA TYR A 598 30.35 -11.89 11.88
C TYR A 598 30.03 -11.84 10.39
N TYR A 599 30.51 -12.82 9.62
CA TYR A 599 30.23 -12.95 8.21
C TYR A 599 29.13 -13.98 8.00
N GLU A 600 28.04 -13.57 7.37
CA GLU A 600 26.93 -14.44 7.01
C GLU A 600 26.63 -14.31 5.50
N GLN A 601 26.01 -15.33 4.91
CA GLN A 601 25.52 -15.23 3.54
C GLN A 601 24.37 -14.22 3.48
N LEU A 602 24.41 -13.35 2.47
CA LEU A 602 23.49 -12.23 2.33
C LEU A 602 22.03 -12.72 2.28
N LEU A 603 21.25 -12.35 3.31
CA LEU A 603 19.82 -12.65 3.47
C LEU A 603 19.46 -14.14 3.37
N ARG A 604 20.35 -15.05 3.76
CA ARG A 604 20.17 -16.50 3.59
C ARG A 604 18.87 -17.06 4.17
N ASN A 605 18.38 -16.47 5.25
CA ASN A 605 17.18 -16.93 5.94
C ASN A 605 15.91 -16.20 5.48
N ASP A 606 16.02 -15.31 4.49
CA ASP A 606 14.93 -14.50 3.99
C ASP A 606 14.48 -14.94 2.59
N ILE A 607 13.18 -14.89 2.38
CA ILE A 607 12.60 -15.01 1.04
C ILE A 607 12.73 -13.64 0.38
N VAL A 608 13.58 -13.56 -0.63
CA VAL A 608 13.79 -12.34 -1.41
C VAL A 608 12.74 -12.28 -2.52
N ASN A 609 11.89 -11.28 -2.49
CA ASN A 609 10.79 -11.10 -3.46
C ASN A 609 11.19 -10.19 -4.63
N THR A 610 12.02 -9.17 -4.36
CA THR A 610 12.37 -8.14 -5.35
C THR A 610 13.73 -7.52 -5.05
N ILE A 611 14.41 -7.07 -6.11
CA ILE A 611 15.67 -6.32 -6.04
C ILE A 611 15.56 -5.14 -7.00
N ALA A 612 15.80 -3.91 -6.51
CA ALA A 612 15.86 -2.69 -7.32
C ALA A 612 17.20 -1.99 -7.13
N VAL A 613 17.81 -1.55 -8.23
CA VAL A 613 19.12 -0.89 -8.23
C VAL A 613 18.93 0.62 -8.26
N ASP A 614 19.56 1.34 -7.30
CA ASP A 614 19.47 2.79 -7.25
C ASP A 614 20.56 3.51 -8.08
N GLY A 615 20.48 4.83 -8.14
CA GLY A 615 21.41 5.66 -8.90
C GLY A 615 22.88 5.50 -8.51
N ALA A 616 23.15 5.09 -7.26
CA ALA A 616 24.48 4.81 -6.72
C ALA A 616 24.86 3.31 -6.76
N ASN A 617 24.20 2.53 -7.58
CA ASN A 617 24.40 1.07 -7.72
C ASN A 617 24.16 0.25 -6.44
N ARG A 618 23.51 0.82 -5.41
CA ARG A 618 23.10 0.07 -4.21
C ARG A 618 21.83 -0.71 -4.51
N LYS A 619 21.59 -1.78 -3.78
CA LYS A 619 20.46 -2.69 -4.03
C LYS A 619 19.43 -2.56 -2.90
N TRP A 620 18.25 -2.07 -3.26
CA TRP A 620 17.07 -2.19 -2.40
C TRP A 620 16.47 -3.58 -2.57
N VAL A 621 16.36 -4.30 -1.49
CA VAL A 621 15.90 -5.70 -1.48
C VAL A 621 14.63 -5.80 -0.65
N GLY A 622 13.54 -6.26 -1.26
CA GLY A 622 12.28 -6.55 -0.59
C GLY A 622 12.16 -8.02 -0.24
N THR A 623 11.78 -8.30 1.00
CA THR A 623 11.68 -9.66 1.55
C THR A 623 10.34 -9.86 2.29
N ASN A 624 10.14 -11.03 2.88
CA ASN A 624 9.03 -11.26 3.81
C ASN A 624 9.31 -10.71 5.23
N SER A 625 10.53 -10.21 5.48
CA SER A 625 10.97 -9.68 6.78
C SER A 625 11.17 -8.17 6.78
N GLY A 626 10.95 -7.51 5.65
CA GLY A 626 11.10 -6.06 5.47
C GLY A 626 11.88 -5.69 4.21
N ALA A 627 12.39 -4.45 4.19
CA ALA A 627 13.19 -3.91 3.10
C ALA A 627 14.62 -3.63 3.57
N PHE A 628 15.59 -4.03 2.77
CA PHE A 628 17.02 -3.84 3.04
C PHE A 628 17.65 -2.95 1.97
N LEU A 629 18.60 -2.12 2.36
CA LEU A 629 19.52 -1.46 1.43
C LEU A 629 20.90 -2.07 1.61
N ILE A 630 21.41 -2.63 0.53
CA ILE A 630 22.70 -3.31 0.48
C ILE A 630 23.70 -2.45 -0.31
N SER A 631 24.97 -2.46 0.09
CA SER A 631 26.07 -1.77 -0.62
C SER A 631 26.19 -2.22 -2.08
N GLU A 632 26.89 -1.42 -2.86
CA GLU A 632 27.13 -1.67 -4.28
C GLU A 632 27.67 -3.09 -4.54
N ASP A 633 28.62 -3.54 -3.71
CA ASP A 633 29.32 -4.83 -3.83
C ASP A 633 28.68 -5.99 -3.05
N GLY A 634 27.56 -5.74 -2.33
CA GLY A 634 26.86 -6.77 -1.57
C GLY A 634 27.49 -7.13 -0.21
N THR A 635 28.50 -6.40 0.25
CA THR A 635 29.26 -6.76 1.46
C THR A 635 28.76 -6.09 2.74
N GLU A 636 27.94 -5.02 2.62
CA GLU A 636 27.43 -4.28 3.76
C GLU A 636 25.90 -4.09 3.66
N GLN A 637 25.21 -4.27 4.78
CA GLN A 637 23.83 -3.85 4.99
C GLN A 637 23.82 -2.40 5.47
N LEU A 638 23.35 -1.49 4.62
CA LEU A 638 23.33 -0.05 4.89
C LEU A 638 22.10 0.38 5.68
N LEU A 639 20.91 -0.18 5.35
CA LEU A 639 19.64 0.07 6.03
C LEU A 639 18.82 -1.22 6.14
N TYR A 640 17.94 -1.24 7.14
CA TYR A 640 16.90 -2.24 7.30
C TYR A 640 15.64 -1.58 7.83
N PHE A 641 14.54 -1.74 7.11
CA PHE A 641 13.22 -1.26 7.49
C PHE A 641 12.27 -2.42 7.71
N ASN A 642 11.58 -2.38 8.83
CA ASN A 642 10.44 -3.25 9.15
C ASN A 642 9.36 -2.43 9.88
N ILE A 643 8.24 -3.04 10.20
CA ILE A 643 7.12 -2.37 10.88
C ILE A 643 7.46 -1.89 12.30
N ASP A 644 8.50 -2.45 12.95
CA ASP A 644 8.86 -2.10 14.33
C ASP A 644 9.82 -0.92 14.39
N ASN A 645 10.57 -0.63 13.31
CA ASN A 645 11.62 0.39 13.30
C ASN A 645 11.39 1.52 12.28
N SER A 646 10.32 1.45 11.51
CA SER A 646 10.03 2.41 10.44
C SER A 646 8.52 2.52 10.17
N PRO A 647 8.06 3.55 9.45
CA PRO A 647 6.68 3.65 8.97
C PRO A 647 6.26 2.61 7.92
N LEU A 648 7.09 1.63 7.58
CA LEU A 648 6.75 0.57 6.64
C LEU A 648 5.44 -0.10 7.07
N ILE A 649 4.49 -0.26 6.14
CA ILE A 649 3.13 -0.72 6.45
C ILE A 649 2.99 -2.24 6.53
N SER A 650 3.99 -2.98 6.06
CA SER A 650 4.08 -4.44 6.15
C SER A 650 5.52 -4.90 6.01
N ASN A 651 5.87 -6.00 6.68
CA ASN A 651 7.15 -6.67 6.47
C ASN A 651 7.23 -7.44 5.15
N VAL A 652 6.08 -7.78 4.55
CA VAL A 652 6.03 -8.46 3.25
C VAL A 652 6.13 -7.43 2.13
N VAL A 653 7.34 -7.22 1.62
CA VAL A 653 7.63 -6.32 0.49
C VAL A 653 7.68 -7.15 -0.79
N LEU A 654 6.71 -6.94 -1.67
CA LEU A 654 6.50 -7.73 -2.89
C LEU A 654 7.26 -7.16 -4.09
N ASN A 655 7.29 -5.84 -4.22
CA ASN A 655 7.95 -5.14 -5.31
C ASN A 655 8.59 -3.84 -4.84
N ILE A 656 9.69 -3.43 -5.46
CA ILE A 656 10.33 -2.14 -5.22
C ILE A 656 10.65 -1.51 -6.59
N THR A 657 10.29 -0.24 -6.73
CA THR A 657 10.73 0.59 -7.86
C THR A 657 11.23 1.95 -7.37
N ILE A 658 12.10 2.59 -8.14
CA ILE A 658 12.79 3.81 -7.72
C ILE A 658 12.55 4.89 -8.77
N ASP A 659 12.16 6.08 -8.31
CA ASP A 659 12.19 7.27 -9.16
C ASP A 659 13.63 7.81 -9.23
N GLY A 660 14.30 7.55 -10.34
CA GLY A 660 15.68 7.96 -10.57
C GLY A 660 15.89 9.49 -10.56
N VAL A 661 14.84 10.30 -10.72
CA VAL A 661 14.93 11.76 -10.71
C VAL A 661 14.75 12.32 -9.31
N THR A 662 13.76 11.80 -8.59
CA THR A 662 13.42 12.30 -7.25
C THR A 662 14.16 11.57 -6.13
N GLY A 663 14.56 10.33 -6.33
CA GLY A 663 15.10 9.44 -5.31
C GLY A 663 14.03 8.83 -4.41
N ASP A 664 12.76 8.88 -4.81
CA ASP A 664 11.69 8.19 -4.10
C ASP A 664 11.77 6.69 -4.37
N VAL A 665 11.81 5.90 -3.31
CA VAL A 665 11.77 4.45 -3.33
C VAL A 665 10.37 4.00 -2.97
N TYR A 666 9.66 3.39 -3.91
CA TYR A 666 8.31 2.89 -3.71
C TYR A 666 8.37 1.41 -3.31
N PHE A 667 7.83 1.09 -2.15
CA PHE A 667 7.67 -0.27 -1.65
C PHE A 667 6.22 -0.71 -1.85
N GLY A 668 6.00 -1.67 -2.75
CA GLY A 668 4.75 -2.38 -2.91
C GLY A 668 4.69 -3.53 -1.93
N THR A 669 3.73 -3.50 -1.03
CA THR A 669 3.55 -4.51 0.02
C THR A 669 2.22 -5.24 -0.15
N ASP A 670 1.99 -6.30 0.61
CA ASP A 670 0.70 -6.98 0.68
C ASP A 670 -0.43 -6.13 1.31
N LYS A 671 -0.09 -4.93 1.81
CA LYS A 671 -1.05 -3.98 2.41
C LYS A 671 -1.16 -2.64 1.66
N GLY A 672 -0.43 -2.47 0.57
CA GLY A 672 -0.44 -1.25 -0.23
C GLY A 672 0.95 -0.72 -0.57
N ILE A 673 1.00 0.51 -1.06
CA ILE A 673 2.24 1.17 -1.48
C ILE A 673 2.64 2.22 -0.45
N ILE A 674 3.93 2.24 -0.09
CA ILE A 674 4.54 3.30 0.70
C ILE A 674 5.83 3.75 0.02
N ALA A 675 6.09 5.06 -0.02
CA ALA A 675 7.29 5.66 -0.59
C ALA A 675 8.20 6.21 0.51
N TYR A 676 9.51 6.08 0.29
CA TYR A 676 10.55 6.66 1.13
C TYR A 676 11.51 7.50 0.30
N ARG A 677 11.66 8.77 0.65
CA ARG A 677 12.59 9.68 -0.02
C ARG A 677 14.01 9.42 0.43
N TYR A 678 14.88 8.95 -0.48
CA TYR A 678 16.25 8.63 -0.12
C TYR A 678 17.30 9.41 -0.92
N THR A 679 18.57 9.03 -0.74
CA THR A 679 19.72 9.88 -1.05
C THR A 679 20.29 9.74 -2.45
N ALA A 680 19.94 8.68 -3.21
CA ALA A 680 20.46 8.45 -4.54
C ALA A 680 19.46 8.80 -5.63
N THR A 681 19.94 9.45 -6.69
CA THR A 681 19.19 9.67 -7.94
C THR A 681 20.03 9.19 -9.13
N GLU A 682 19.43 9.05 -10.31
CA GLU A 682 20.19 8.78 -11.52
C GLU A 682 21.07 9.97 -11.88
N GLY A 683 22.32 9.69 -12.30
CA GLY A 683 23.23 10.70 -12.81
C GLY A 683 22.80 11.21 -14.18
N VAL A 684 22.89 12.52 -14.39
CA VAL A 684 22.64 13.11 -15.73
C VAL A 684 23.92 13.10 -16.55
N ALA A 685 23.78 13.05 -17.89
CA ALA A 685 24.95 13.09 -18.79
C ALA A 685 25.72 14.42 -18.69
N GLU A 686 25.01 15.53 -18.47
CA GLU A 686 25.59 16.85 -18.29
C GLU A 686 24.92 17.56 -17.10
N SER A 687 25.71 18.08 -16.15
CA SER A 687 25.24 18.82 -14.98
C SER A 687 24.72 20.23 -15.36
N SER A 688 23.71 20.30 -16.22
CA SER A 688 23.22 21.57 -16.79
C SER A 688 22.22 22.32 -15.91
N SER A 689 21.59 21.63 -14.94
CA SER A 689 20.57 22.22 -14.06
C SER A 689 20.67 21.67 -12.64
N VAL A 690 21.65 22.15 -11.88
CA VAL A 690 21.82 21.76 -10.48
C VAL A 690 20.82 22.47 -9.59
N HIS A 691 20.03 21.70 -8.86
CA HIS A 691 19.03 22.18 -7.90
C HIS A 691 19.44 21.85 -6.47
N VAL A 692 19.21 22.82 -5.56
CA VAL A 692 19.44 22.64 -4.13
C VAL A 692 18.12 22.71 -3.38
N PHE A 693 17.86 21.73 -2.54
CA PHE A 693 16.63 21.68 -1.74
C PHE A 693 16.92 21.21 -0.30
N PRO A 694 16.30 21.89 0.71
CA PRO A 694 15.56 23.13 0.62
C PRO A 694 16.50 24.33 0.35
N ASN A 695 16.01 25.33 -0.38
CA ASN A 695 16.74 26.57 -0.61
C ASN A 695 15.76 27.75 -0.70
N PRO A 696 15.70 28.65 0.28
CA PRO A 696 16.61 28.76 1.42
C PRO A 696 16.44 27.67 2.48
N VAL A 697 17.55 27.34 3.16
CA VAL A 697 17.56 26.49 4.36
C VAL A 697 17.14 27.35 5.54
N ARG A 698 15.95 27.08 6.08
CA ARG A 698 15.37 27.85 7.20
C ARG A 698 16.01 27.48 8.54
N PRO A 699 15.92 28.36 9.59
CA PRO A 699 16.53 28.11 10.89
C PRO A 699 16.04 26.85 11.60
N ASP A 700 14.78 26.50 11.40
CA ASP A 700 14.08 25.32 11.97
C ASP A 700 14.36 24.03 11.20
N TYR A 701 14.96 24.11 10.02
CA TYR A 701 15.27 22.93 9.22
C TYR A 701 16.56 22.25 9.70
N THR A 702 16.44 21.05 10.23
CA THR A 702 17.55 20.22 10.73
C THR A 702 17.85 19.01 9.80
N GLY A 703 17.07 18.86 8.74
CA GLY A 703 17.22 17.74 7.80
C GLY A 703 18.38 17.91 6.82
N THR A 704 18.53 16.93 5.94
CA THR A 704 19.57 16.86 4.90
C THR A 704 19.26 17.81 3.74
N ILE A 705 20.26 18.55 3.29
CA ILE A 705 20.20 19.41 2.11
C ILE A 705 20.60 18.55 0.90
N ALA A 706 19.73 18.45 -0.09
CA ALA A 706 19.98 17.73 -1.33
C ALA A 706 20.50 18.67 -2.43
N ILE A 707 21.44 18.20 -3.22
CA ILE A 707 22.01 18.86 -4.40
C ILE A 707 21.83 17.89 -5.57
N ASN A 708 20.82 18.11 -6.39
CA ASN A 708 20.38 17.22 -7.47
C ASN A 708 20.80 17.72 -8.85
N GLY A 709 20.69 16.83 -9.86
CA GLY A 709 20.97 17.13 -11.26
C GLY A 709 22.47 17.13 -11.55
N LEU A 710 23.20 16.30 -10.82
CA LEU A 710 24.64 16.10 -10.98
C LEU A 710 24.94 14.97 -11.95
N ALA A 711 26.12 15.02 -12.57
CA ALA A 711 26.69 13.85 -13.24
C ALA A 711 26.90 12.72 -12.23
N ALA A 712 26.87 11.48 -12.70
CA ALA A 712 27.08 10.33 -11.83
C ALA A 712 28.41 10.47 -11.06
N ASN A 713 28.35 10.21 -9.76
CA ASN A 713 29.51 10.20 -8.84
C ASN A 713 30.33 11.52 -8.83
N ALA A 714 29.69 12.64 -9.18
CA ALA A 714 30.37 13.94 -9.20
C ALA A 714 30.99 14.31 -7.84
N GLU A 715 32.18 14.88 -7.84
CA GLU A 715 32.78 15.48 -6.67
C GLU A 715 32.12 16.84 -6.38
N VAL A 716 31.61 17.03 -5.17
CA VAL A 716 30.91 18.24 -4.78
C VAL A 716 31.65 18.96 -3.66
N ARG A 717 31.96 20.25 -3.88
CA ARG A 717 32.62 21.14 -2.91
C ARG A 717 31.72 22.31 -2.61
N ILE A 718 31.48 22.53 -1.30
CA ILE A 718 30.70 23.64 -0.79
C ILE A 718 31.65 24.66 -0.15
N THR A 719 31.59 25.94 -0.61
CA THR A 719 32.45 26.98 -0.13
C THR A 719 31.65 28.19 0.39
N ASP A 720 32.26 28.99 1.23
CA ASP A 720 31.78 30.35 1.53
C ASP A 720 32.06 31.30 0.34
N MET A 721 31.55 32.52 0.42
CA MET A 721 31.75 33.54 -0.63
C MET A 721 33.22 34.00 -0.78
N ALA A 722 34.09 33.65 0.14
CA ALA A 722 35.54 33.90 0.05
C ALA A 722 36.28 32.72 -0.61
N GLY A 723 35.60 31.66 -1.01
CA GLY A 723 36.18 30.48 -1.62
C GLY A 723 36.76 29.46 -0.64
N ARG A 724 36.55 29.65 0.68
CA ARG A 724 37.01 28.70 1.67
C ARG A 724 36.05 27.48 1.68
N THR A 725 36.59 26.26 1.50
CA THR A 725 35.82 25.00 1.55
C THR A 725 35.26 24.79 2.95
N ILE A 726 33.94 24.61 3.03
CA ILE A 726 33.18 24.30 4.24
C ILE A 726 32.92 22.79 4.32
N TRP A 727 32.59 22.17 3.18
CA TRP A 727 32.28 20.74 3.08
C TRP A 727 32.63 20.21 1.69
N GLN A 728 32.94 18.95 1.64
CA GLN A 728 33.19 18.22 0.40
C GLN A 728 32.57 16.80 0.51
N THR A 729 31.92 16.35 -0.54
CA THR A 729 31.28 15.05 -0.63
C THR A 729 31.26 14.56 -2.06
N GLN A 730 30.93 13.29 -2.26
CA GLN A 730 30.69 12.70 -3.57
C GLN A 730 29.20 12.51 -3.78
N ALA A 731 28.72 12.67 -5.00
CA ALA A 731 27.33 12.39 -5.34
C ALA A 731 27.04 10.88 -5.29
N LEU A 732 25.88 10.53 -4.81
CA LEU A 732 25.30 9.19 -4.86
C LEU A 732 24.46 9.09 -6.14
N GLY A 733 25.07 8.56 -7.22
CA GLY A 733 24.53 8.77 -8.55
C GLY A 733 24.52 10.26 -8.91
N GLY A 734 23.34 10.83 -9.15
CA GLY A 734 23.13 12.23 -9.53
C GLY A 734 22.83 13.21 -8.39
N GLN A 735 22.89 12.77 -7.12
CA GLN A 735 22.57 13.59 -5.95
C GLN A 735 23.69 13.58 -4.92
N ALA A 736 24.11 14.74 -4.47
CA ALA A 736 24.94 14.91 -3.28
C ALA A 736 24.10 15.37 -2.09
N ILE A 737 24.54 15.01 -0.89
CA ILE A 737 23.86 15.38 0.36
C ILE A 737 24.81 16.16 1.27
N TRP A 738 24.24 17.10 2.03
CA TRP A 738 24.94 17.88 3.03
C TRP A 738 24.04 18.09 4.26
N ASP A 739 24.56 17.84 5.44
CA ASP A 739 23.83 18.02 6.70
C ASP A 739 23.80 19.50 7.16
N GLY A 740 24.42 20.39 6.39
CA GLY A 740 24.54 21.82 6.71
C GLY A 740 25.62 22.15 7.74
N ASN A 741 26.49 21.22 8.12
CA ASN A 741 27.60 21.41 9.02
C ASN A 741 28.92 21.55 8.27
N GLY A 742 29.86 22.27 8.84
CA GLY A 742 31.23 22.28 8.34
C GLY A 742 32.06 21.12 8.89
N TYR A 743 33.32 20.98 8.44
CA TYR A 743 34.23 19.92 8.91
C TYR A 743 34.48 19.93 10.44
N ASN A 744 34.20 21.03 11.10
CA ASN A 744 34.31 21.15 12.56
C ASN A 744 33.04 20.67 13.30
N GLY A 745 32.05 20.14 12.59
CA GLY A 745 30.77 19.70 13.14
C GLY A 745 29.82 20.82 13.57
N THR A 746 30.17 22.10 13.29
CA THR A 746 29.27 23.21 13.62
C THR A 746 28.42 23.60 12.44
N ARG A 747 27.16 23.99 12.72
CA ARG A 747 26.20 24.46 11.71
C ARG A 747 26.80 25.66 10.96
N ALA A 748 26.68 25.66 9.64
CA ALA A 748 27.09 26.77 8.79
C ALA A 748 26.30 28.06 9.15
N ALA A 749 26.98 29.19 9.24
CA ALA A 749 26.38 30.45 9.59
C ALA A 749 25.41 30.96 8.50
N SER A 750 24.54 31.92 8.87
CA SER A 750 23.70 32.61 7.88
C SER A 750 24.54 33.19 6.77
N GLY A 751 24.19 32.90 5.52
CA GLY A 751 24.94 33.40 4.36
C GLY A 751 24.65 32.60 3.08
N VAL A 752 25.27 33.03 2.00
CA VAL A 752 25.24 32.33 0.71
C VAL A 752 26.51 31.49 0.62
N TYR A 753 26.28 30.22 0.25
CA TYR A 753 27.33 29.24 -0.02
C TYR A 753 27.30 28.86 -1.50
N MET A 754 28.49 28.64 -2.05
CA MET A 754 28.67 28.21 -3.44
C MET A 754 28.87 26.69 -3.48
N VAL A 755 28.14 26.04 -4.33
CA VAL A 755 28.30 24.60 -4.66
C VAL A 755 29.07 24.52 -5.96
N TYR A 756 30.16 23.80 -5.97
CA TYR A 756 30.90 23.43 -7.17
C TYR A 756 30.83 21.92 -7.29
N ALA A 757 30.33 21.45 -8.43
CA ALA A 757 30.31 20.02 -8.75
C ALA A 757 31.17 19.76 -9.99
N THR A 758 31.95 18.69 -9.95
CA THR A 758 32.84 18.28 -11.04
C THR A 758 32.63 16.79 -11.30
N ASN A 759 32.40 16.42 -12.57
CA ASN A 759 32.31 15.00 -12.92
C ASN A 759 33.68 14.30 -12.75
N GLU A 760 33.70 12.97 -12.80
CA GLU A 760 34.85 12.14 -12.47
C GLU A 760 36.09 12.44 -13.31
N ASP A 761 35.95 12.79 -14.61
CA ASP A 761 37.03 13.11 -15.50
C ASP A 761 37.44 14.60 -15.48
N GLY A 762 36.77 15.44 -14.71
CA GLY A 762 37.06 16.87 -14.58
C GLY A 762 36.69 17.74 -15.79
N THR A 763 35.99 17.18 -16.78
CA THR A 763 35.64 17.89 -18.02
C THR A 763 34.44 18.80 -17.88
N GLN A 764 33.56 18.52 -16.91
CA GLN A 764 32.35 19.30 -16.65
C GLN A 764 32.36 19.88 -15.23
N THR A 765 31.93 21.13 -15.11
CA THR A 765 31.73 21.78 -13.82
C THR A 765 30.37 22.45 -13.79
N ALA A 766 29.67 22.28 -12.69
CA ALA A 766 28.40 22.97 -12.43
C ALA A 766 28.52 23.82 -11.17
N VAL A 767 27.76 24.92 -11.11
CA VAL A 767 27.74 25.82 -9.96
C VAL A 767 26.30 26.11 -9.53
N ALA A 768 26.02 25.92 -8.24
CA ALA A 768 24.75 26.32 -7.63
C ALA A 768 24.99 27.18 -6.35
N LYS A 769 23.91 27.67 -5.77
CA LYS A 769 23.94 28.49 -4.55
C LYS A 769 23.02 27.93 -3.50
N ILE A 770 23.46 27.96 -2.24
CA ILE A 770 22.66 27.63 -1.06
C ILE A 770 22.55 28.88 -0.19
N LEU A 771 21.33 29.26 0.16
CA LEU A 771 21.10 30.32 1.17
C LEU A 771 20.75 29.62 2.49
N ILE A 772 21.62 29.83 3.50
CA ILE A 772 21.37 29.37 4.87
C ILE A 772 20.88 30.55 5.71
N MET A 773 19.81 30.34 6.46
CA MET A 773 19.26 31.29 7.42
C MET A 773 19.40 30.69 8.82
N THR A 774 19.89 31.49 9.79
CA THR A 774 19.91 31.09 11.21
C THR A 774 19.08 32.09 12.01
N THR A 775 18.50 31.68 13.13
CA THR A 775 17.95 32.63 14.10
C THR A 775 19.08 33.52 14.64
N GLN A 776 18.89 34.84 14.63
CA GLN A 776 19.82 35.79 15.27
C GLN A 776 19.82 35.60 16.77
#